data_cba37e0d476ac823e8e4f492aeffdf62
#
_entry.id   cba37e0d476ac823e8e4f492aeffdf62
#
_cell.length_a   1.000
_cell.length_b   1.000
_cell.length_c   1.000
_cell.angle_alpha   90.00
_cell.angle_beta   90.00
_cell.angle_gamma   90.00
#
_symmetry.space_group_name_H-M   'P 1'
#
loop_
_entity.id
_entity.type
_entity.pdbx_description
1 polymer ?
#
loop_
_entity_poly.entity_id
_entity_poly.type
_entity_poly.pdbx_seq_one_letter_code
_entity_poly.pdbx_strand_id
1 'polypeptide(L)'
;MKRRSVLLGSGLALTAPLLTSAPAEARPARLTNLAHLDFLRDAVTVHALDSHTTYRLDRSPDLGVLWTYAEPNPDGTYRRIGGGAYDPATDTYGQGAFNSDDIARATVVYLRHWRQTGAASSKAASCALLRGLAYFQTATGPNAGNVILWMQRDGTLNPSADPPDAPDPSDSGPSYWLARTVWALGEGYAAWRTADREFAQFLRQRLDLAVAALDRQVLRRYGSWQTVDGRRTPAWLIVDGADATAEAVLGLAAYVEAGGGDLARRALRQFAEGIAALSDGGSRSWPFGAVRPWALSLSDWHAWASQMPAALARASKVLGDPRLAGPAVTDAATFTPWLLTSGGPDNGRLPARIDRSQIAYGVDSRLQSLLAVAATTGRDGFQRLAGIMAAWYFGANAAGVAAYDPATGRTVDGIGGDGTVNRNAGAESTIHGLLSMLALDADPQVAALARRGRIVERVGSTTVEAEQGTLAGGATVVTPPSAWTGESQYSNGSYVQLPTGSSARFRLPAVNQPQLVLPIVDLRPGSPAVTRWSSANQMLGTVQHGRIGPQGTSPAPGALLPVTLDGELPVGHTDLVATASGGDAVLDAVVLEPLVSRYVIDGAGHTTVLLRSAARTAQTVTVAVAGSGSAVVETYDDTGVQCRRGTASGSSVRAVVLPGGFTVVER
;
A
#
# COMPACT_ATOMS: atom_id res chain seq x y z
N MET A 1 72.22 -58.57 -15.02
CA MET A 1 71.84 -60.00 -14.75
C MET A 1 70.34 -60.03 -14.36
N LYS A 2 69.56 -60.67 -15.20
CA LYS A 2 68.43 -61.59 -14.92
C LYS A 2 67.35 -61.09 -13.88
N ARG A 3 66.09 -61.13 -14.04
CA ARG A 3 65.20 -62.04 -14.84
C ARG A 3 63.80 -61.36 -15.03
N ARG A 4 63.16 -61.64 -16.13
CA ARG A 4 61.71 -61.45 -16.45
C ARG A 4 60.88 -62.35 -15.53
N SER A 5 59.70 -61.88 -15.19
CA SER A 5 58.53 -62.72 -14.97
C SER A 5 57.29 -61.99 -15.43
N VAL A 6 56.57 -62.65 -16.32
CA VAL A 6 55.26 -62.31 -16.90
C VAL A 6 54.16 -62.82 -15.93
N LEU A 7 53.17 -62.04 -15.62
CA LEU A 7 51.91 -62.52 -15.07
C LEU A 7 50.72 -61.83 -15.76
N LEU A 8 49.93 -62.64 -16.38
CA LEU A 8 48.63 -62.30 -16.93
C LEU A 8 47.67 -61.84 -15.81
N GLY A 9 47.01 -60.72 -15.98
CA GLY A 9 45.95 -60.22 -15.12
C GLY A 9 44.67 -59.92 -15.92
N SER A 10 43.62 -60.57 -15.57
CA SER A 10 42.29 -60.58 -16.13
C SER A 10 41.61 -59.19 -16.14
N GLY A 11 41.06 -58.80 -17.27
CA GLY A 11 40.28 -57.55 -17.39
C GLY A 11 38.94 -57.65 -16.64
N LEU A 12 38.74 -56.75 -15.70
CA LEU A 12 37.41 -56.40 -15.16
C LEU A 12 36.93 -55.14 -15.88
N ALA A 13 35.93 -55.30 -16.72
CA ALA A 13 35.18 -54.19 -17.31
C ALA A 13 34.34 -53.51 -16.22
N LEU A 14 34.74 -52.31 -15.78
CA LEU A 14 33.95 -51.43 -14.97
C LEU A 14 32.91 -50.75 -15.88
N THR A 15 31.65 -51.21 -15.83
CA THR A 15 30.51 -50.49 -16.37
C THR A 15 30.21 -49.30 -15.44
N ALA A 16 30.57 -48.09 -15.85
CA ALA A 16 30.12 -46.85 -15.20
C ALA A 16 28.62 -46.69 -15.42
N PRO A 17 27.83 -46.42 -14.36
CA PRO A 17 26.40 -46.08 -14.56
C PRO A 17 26.32 -44.75 -15.28
N LEU A 18 25.63 -44.69 -16.42
CA LEU A 18 25.19 -43.47 -17.05
C LEU A 18 24.24 -42.75 -16.05
N LEU A 19 24.76 -41.75 -15.36
CA LEU A 19 23.94 -40.78 -14.66
C LEU A 19 23.09 -40.03 -15.73
N THR A 20 21.85 -40.48 -15.93
CA THR A 20 20.84 -39.69 -16.62
C THR A 20 20.65 -38.42 -15.79
N SER A 21 21.20 -37.31 -16.26
CA SER A 21 20.84 -35.99 -15.75
C SER A 21 19.34 -35.83 -15.89
N ALA A 22 18.63 -35.69 -14.78
CA ALA A 22 17.23 -35.28 -14.79
C ALA A 22 17.13 -34.00 -15.64
N PRO A 23 16.11 -33.87 -16.49
CA PRO A 23 15.92 -32.63 -17.24
C PRO A 23 15.88 -31.49 -16.24
N ALA A 24 16.72 -30.48 -16.44
CA ALA A 24 16.68 -29.24 -15.67
C ALA A 24 15.25 -28.71 -15.81
N GLU A 25 14.50 -28.65 -14.73
CA GLU A 25 13.19 -27.99 -14.72
C GLU A 25 13.38 -26.61 -15.33
N ALA A 26 12.70 -26.34 -16.43
CA ALA A 26 12.76 -25.04 -17.09
C ALA A 26 12.35 -23.99 -16.05
N ARG A 27 13.26 -23.07 -15.71
CA ARG A 27 12.91 -21.95 -14.83
C ARG A 27 11.66 -21.29 -15.41
N PRO A 28 10.63 -21.05 -14.59
CA PRO A 28 9.45 -20.36 -15.07
C PRO A 28 9.84 -19.04 -15.71
N ALA A 29 9.18 -18.69 -16.83
CA ALA A 29 9.41 -17.43 -17.51
C ALA A 29 9.24 -16.28 -16.52
N ARG A 30 10.14 -15.31 -16.54
CA ARG A 30 10.08 -14.14 -15.66
C ARG A 30 8.80 -13.35 -15.93
N LEU A 31 8.21 -12.83 -14.88
CA LEU A 31 7.05 -11.94 -14.96
C LEU A 31 7.47 -10.51 -15.33
N THR A 32 8.66 -10.07 -14.88
CA THR A 32 9.16 -8.72 -15.13
C THR A 32 9.52 -8.53 -16.60
N ASN A 33 8.87 -7.55 -17.24
CA ASN A 33 9.16 -7.08 -18.60
C ASN A 33 9.25 -5.54 -18.59
N LEU A 34 10.43 -5.00 -18.87
CA LEU A 34 10.68 -3.54 -18.83
C LEU A 34 10.26 -2.79 -20.09
N ALA A 35 9.74 -3.46 -21.12
CA ALA A 35 9.52 -2.85 -22.44
C ALA A 35 8.64 -1.57 -22.38
N HIS A 36 7.58 -1.57 -21.56
CA HIS A 36 6.74 -0.40 -21.44
C HIS A 36 7.38 0.72 -20.59
N LEU A 37 8.13 0.37 -19.55
CA LEU A 37 8.90 1.36 -18.80
C LEU A 37 10.02 1.97 -19.66
N ASP A 38 10.68 1.16 -20.51
CA ASP A 38 11.66 1.64 -21.50
C ASP A 38 11.01 2.56 -22.53
N PHE A 39 9.76 2.30 -22.96
CA PHE A 39 8.98 3.19 -23.81
C PHE A 39 8.70 4.55 -23.13
N LEU A 40 8.46 4.58 -21.83
CA LEU A 40 8.20 5.83 -21.09
C LEU A 40 9.49 6.64 -20.86
N ARG A 41 10.67 6.02 -20.90
CA ARG A 41 11.93 6.76 -20.73
C ARG A 41 12.20 7.67 -21.91
N ASP A 42 12.84 8.80 -21.59
CA ASP A 42 13.35 9.75 -22.56
C ASP A 42 14.70 10.32 -22.08
N ALA A 43 15.28 11.20 -22.87
CA ALA A 43 16.47 11.96 -22.52
C ALA A 43 16.26 13.43 -22.88
N VAL A 44 16.76 14.32 -22.03
CA VAL A 44 16.71 15.75 -22.25
C VAL A 44 18.09 16.35 -22.04
N THR A 45 18.51 17.23 -22.95
CA THR A 45 19.78 17.97 -22.86
C THR A 45 19.56 19.22 -22.01
N VAL A 46 20.35 19.38 -20.95
CA VAL A 46 20.25 20.53 -20.02
C VAL A 46 21.58 21.24 -19.85
N HIS A 47 21.52 22.43 -19.28
CA HIS A 47 22.66 23.25 -18.89
C HIS A 47 22.68 23.43 -17.37
N ALA A 48 23.87 23.74 -16.81
CA ALA A 48 23.97 24.07 -15.41
C ALA A 48 23.20 25.37 -15.12
N LEU A 49 22.38 25.34 -14.04
CA LEU A 49 21.75 26.51 -13.45
C LEU A 49 22.43 26.80 -12.10
N ASP A 50 22.22 27.98 -11.54
CA ASP A 50 22.90 28.41 -10.30
C ASP A 50 22.76 27.40 -9.14
N SER A 51 21.62 26.72 -9.03
CA SER A 51 21.32 25.74 -7.98
C SER A 51 21.01 24.33 -8.50
N HIS A 52 21.06 24.10 -9.81
CA HIS A 52 20.73 22.81 -10.41
C HIS A 52 21.85 22.29 -11.30
N THR A 53 22.40 21.13 -10.91
CA THR A 53 23.47 20.45 -11.62
C THR A 53 23.39 18.95 -11.37
N THR A 54 24.22 18.17 -12.11
CA THR A 54 24.30 16.72 -11.95
C THR A 54 25.72 16.20 -12.13
N TYR A 55 25.91 14.90 -11.95
CA TYR A 55 27.18 14.22 -12.12
C TYR A 55 27.72 14.39 -13.54
N ARG A 56 28.89 14.99 -13.67
CA ARG A 56 29.60 15.23 -14.96
C ARG A 56 28.74 15.92 -16.03
N LEU A 57 27.96 16.92 -15.64
CA LEU A 57 27.06 17.64 -16.55
C LEU A 57 27.83 18.26 -17.74
N ASP A 58 29.04 18.77 -17.52
CA ASP A 58 29.95 19.36 -18.52
C ASP A 58 30.34 18.39 -19.65
N ARG A 59 30.34 17.09 -19.40
CA ARG A 59 30.72 16.04 -20.35
C ARG A 59 29.54 15.22 -20.86
N SER A 60 28.45 15.23 -20.14
CA SER A 60 27.24 14.44 -20.42
C SER A 60 26.01 15.29 -20.09
N PRO A 61 25.62 16.21 -20.97
CA PRO A 61 24.48 17.09 -20.70
C PRO A 61 23.13 16.38 -20.77
N ASP A 62 23.06 15.20 -21.39
CA ASP A 62 21.81 14.43 -21.51
C ASP A 62 21.47 13.74 -20.19
N LEU A 63 20.26 13.97 -19.73
CA LEU A 63 19.68 13.38 -18.52
C LEU A 63 18.60 12.38 -18.88
N GLY A 64 18.56 11.26 -18.14
CA GLY A 64 17.42 10.35 -18.21
C GLY A 64 16.22 10.95 -17.50
N VAL A 65 15.08 10.93 -18.17
CA VAL A 65 13.78 11.37 -17.64
C VAL A 65 12.71 10.33 -17.94
N LEU A 66 11.50 10.53 -17.40
CA LEU A 66 10.38 9.62 -17.60
C LEU A 66 9.10 10.42 -17.86
N TRP A 67 8.39 10.08 -18.93
CA TRP A 67 7.07 10.60 -19.19
C TRP A 67 6.07 10.13 -18.12
N THR A 68 5.24 11.06 -17.66
CA THR A 68 4.32 10.82 -16.53
C THR A 68 3.15 9.93 -16.94
N TYR A 69 2.55 10.17 -18.12
CA TYR A 69 1.34 9.47 -18.56
C TYR A 69 1.53 8.79 -19.92
N ALA A 70 0.70 7.77 -20.15
CA ALA A 70 0.56 7.15 -21.47
C ALA A 70 -0.86 6.68 -21.71
N GLU A 71 -1.40 7.01 -22.88
CA GLU A 71 -2.75 6.65 -23.30
C GLU A 71 -2.71 5.71 -24.51
N PRO A 72 -3.67 4.76 -24.61
CA PRO A 72 -3.77 3.86 -25.75
C PRO A 72 -4.25 4.59 -27.00
N ASN A 73 -3.64 4.30 -28.14
CA ASN A 73 -4.14 4.66 -29.46
C ASN A 73 -5.15 3.61 -29.98
N PRO A 74 -5.98 3.94 -30.98
CA PRO A 74 -6.93 3.00 -31.55
C PRO A 74 -6.30 1.73 -32.14
N ASP A 75 -5.03 1.75 -32.52
CA ASP A 75 -4.27 0.62 -33.05
C ASP A 75 -3.63 -0.26 -31.98
N GLY A 76 -3.85 0.06 -30.68
CA GLY A 76 -3.30 -0.65 -29.54
C GLY A 76 -1.87 -0.26 -29.15
N THR A 77 -1.25 0.68 -29.86
CA THR A 77 -0.02 1.35 -29.41
C THR A 77 -0.35 2.39 -28.34
N TYR A 78 0.67 3.01 -27.77
CA TYR A 78 0.52 4.04 -26.74
C TYR A 78 1.21 5.34 -27.15
N ARG A 79 0.66 6.46 -26.72
CA ARG A 79 1.31 7.78 -26.82
C ARG A 79 1.68 8.28 -25.42
N ARG A 80 2.82 8.95 -25.32
CA ARG A 80 3.33 9.58 -24.10
C ARG A 80 2.69 10.97 -23.93
N ILE A 81 2.31 11.33 -22.69
CA ILE A 81 1.62 12.57 -22.35
C ILE A 81 2.21 13.14 -21.06
N GLY A 82 2.33 14.46 -20.96
CA GLY A 82 2.70 15.17 -19.74
C GLY A 82 1.49 15.53 -18.88
N GLY A 83 1.75 16.18 -17.74
CA GLY A 83 0.75 16.64 -16.79
C GLY A 83 0.20 18.02 -17.11
N GLY A 84 -1.11 18.18 -16.90
CA GLY A 84 -1.83 19.42 -17.21
C GLY A 84 -2.18 19.59 -18.69
N ALA A 85 -2.73 20.76 -19.04
CA ALA A 85 -3.10 21.06 -20.42
C ALA A 85 -1.85 21.23 -21.31
N TYR A 86 -1.90 20.69 -22.51
CA TYR A 86 -0.84 20.87 -23.51
C TYR A 86 -1.06 22.14 -24.33
N ASP A 87 -0.03 22.98 -24.40
CA ASP A 87 0.01 24.15 -25.29
C ASP A 87 0.87 23.86 -26.54
N PRO A 88 0.27 23.70 -27.75
CA PRO A 88 1.00 23.41 -28.94
C PRO A 88 1.83 24.59 -29.46
N ALA A 89 1.56 25.83 -29.02
CA ALA A 89 2.31 27.01 -29.45
C ALA A 89 3.70 27.09 -28.81
N THR A 90 3.82 26.61 -27.58
CA THR A 90 5.07 26.61 -26.82
C THR A 90 5.67 25.23 -26.65
N ASP A 91 4.97 24.17 -27.07
CA ASP A 91 5.32 22.76 -26.82
C ASP A 91 5.50 22.44 -25.32
N THR A 92 4.63 22.99 -24.47
CA THR A 92 4.68 22.82 -23.01
C THR A 92 3.41 22.20 -22.47
N TYR A 93 3.52 21.60 -21.28
CA TYR A 93 2.40 21.12 -20.49
C TYR A 93 2.20 22.03 -19.27
N GLY A 94 0.97 22.22 -18.82
CA GLY A 94 0.64 23.08 -17.69
C GLY A 94 1.43 22.74 -16.42
N GLN A 95 1.65 21.46 -16.15
CA GLN A 95 2.50 20.98 -15.05
C GLN A 95 3.93 20.70 -15.56
N GLY A 96 4.08 19.81 -16.51
CA GLY A 96 5.34 19.40 -17.09
C GLY A 96 5.21 18.06 -17.84
N ALA A 97 6.22 17.69 -18.60
CA ALA A 97 6.28 16.41 -19.29
C ALA A 97 6.79 15.29 -18.39
N PHE A 98 7.71 15.62 -17.51
CA PHE A 98 8.43 14.69 -16.62
C PHE A 98 8.30 15.13 -15.18
N ASN A 99 8.17 14.17 -14.26
CA ASN A 99 8.16 14.48 -12.84
C ASN A 99 9.23 13.69 -12.07
N SER A 100 9.77 14.32 -11.02
CA SER A 100 10.80 13.72 -10.18
C SER A 100 10.30 12.53 -9.36
N ASP A 101 8.99 12.46 -9.08
CA ASP A 101 8.32 11.37 -8.39
C ASP A 101 8.48 10.04 -9.13
N ASP A 102 8.06 10.03 -10.40
CA ASP A 102 8.12 8.85 -11.25
C ASP A 102 9.56 8.51 -11.61
N ILE A 103 10.41 9.50 -11.86
CA ILE A 103 11.85 9.29 -12.10
C ILE A 103 12.48 8.59 -10.90
N ALA A 104 12.17 9.00 -9.68
CA ALA A 104 12.69 8.37 -8.46
C ALA A 104 12.25 6.91 -8.35
N ARG A 105 10.95 6.64 -8.49
CA ARG A 105 10.38 5.29 -8.38
C ARG A 105 10.84 4.37 -9.51
N ALA A 106 10.89 4.86 -10.76
CA ALA A 106 11.43 4.12 -11.91
C ALA A 106 12.91 3.76 -11.71
N THR A 107 13.69 4.67 -11.11
CA THR A 107 15.08 4.39 -10.73
C THR A 107 15.17 3.16 -9.84
N VAL A 108 14.28 3.02 -8.84
CA VAL A 108 14.24 1.87 -7.94
C VAL A 108 13.94 0.58 -8.71
N VAL A 109 13.02 0.62 -9.70
CA VAL A 109 12.76 -0.55 -10.58
C VAL A 109 14.03 -1.00 -11.28
N TYR A 110 14.74 -0.08 -11.97
CA TYR A 110 15.96 -0.42 -12.71
C TYR A 110 17.09 -0.88 -11.78
N LEU A 111 17.26 -0.28 -10.60
CA LEU A 111 18.25 -0.71 -9.61
C LEU A 111 17.96 -2.13 -9.13
N ARG A 112 16.73 -2.45 -8.78
CA ARG A 112 16.33 -3.78 -8.31
C ARG A 112 16.43 -4.80 -9.42
N HIS A 113 16.00 -4.47 -10.65
CA HIS A 113 16.17 -5.36 -11.80
C HIS A 113 17.64 -5.62 -12.12
N TRP A 114 18.50 -4.58 -12.11
CA TRP A 114 19.93 -4.76 -12.29
C TRP A 114 20.53 -5.68 -11.22
N ARG A 115 20.22 -5.43 -9.95
CA ARG A 115 20.75 -6.27 -8.84
C ARG A 115 20.29 -7.73 -8.92
N GLN A 116 19.06 -7.97 -9.41
CA GLN A 116 18.48 -9.31 -9.52
C GLN A 116 18.95 -10.06 -10.75
N THR A 117 19.30 -9.36 -11.85
CA THR A 117 19.56 -9.97 -13.16
C THR A 117 20.97 -9.76 -13.67
N GLY A 118 21.67 -8.74 -13.20
CA GLY A 118 22.94 -8.29 -13.77
C GLY A 118 22.81 -7.49 -15.06
N ALA A 119 21.58 -7.14 -15.53
CA ALA A 119 21.34 -6.51 -16.81
C ALA A 119 22.04 -5.15 -16.97
N ALA A 120 22.95 -5.04 -17.95
CA ALA A 120 23.72 -3.84 -18.23
C ALA A 120 22.81 -2.67 -18.66
N SER A 121 21.71 -2.94 -19.39
CA SER A 121 20.72 -1.94 -19.79
C SER A 121 20.06 -1.29 -18.56
N SER A 122 19.66 -2.09 -17.57
CA SER A 122 19.07 -1.55 -16.34
C SER A 122 20.08 -0.79 -15.49
N LYS A 123 21.35 -1.22 -15.48
CA LYS A 123 22.42 -0.44 -14.86
C LYS A 123 22.55 0.94 -15.52
N ALA A 124 22.61 1.00 -16.85
CA ALA A 124 22.71 2.25 -17.60
C ALA A 124 21.47 3.14 -17.39
N ALA A 125 20.25 2.57 -17.43
CA ALA A 125 19.02 3.29 -17.18
C ALA A 125 18.99 3.91 -15.78
N SER A 126 19.36 3.13 -14.74
CA SER A 126 19.42 3.64 -13.37
C SER A 126 20.41 4.79 -13.20
N CYS A 127 21.57 4.74 -13.88
CA CYS A 127 22.53 5.84 -13.90
C CYS A 127 21.95 7.11 -14.52
N ALA A 128 21.34 6.98 -15.71
CA ALA A 128 20.74 8.11 -16.42
C ALA A 128 19.63 8.79 -15.61
N LEU A 129 18.71 7.99 -15.02
CA LEU A 129 17.61 8.51 -14.19
C LEU A 129 18.11 9.12 -12.87
N LEU A 130 19.13 8.54 -12.21
CA LEU A 130 19.75 9.14 -11.02
C LEU A 130 20.42 10.48 -11.33
N ARG A 131 21.03 10.62 -12.50
CA ARG A 131 21.58 11.90 -12.97
C ARG A 131 20.45 12.91 -13.24
N GLY A 132 19.35 12.47 -13.85
CA GLY A 132 18.15 13.29 -14.04
C GLY A 132 17.59 13.76 -12.71
N LEU A 133 17.31 12.84 -11.80
CA LEU A 133 16.77 13.13 -10.47
C LEU A 133 17.65 14.12 -9.67
N ALA A 134 18.97 14.00 -9.77
CA ALA A 134 19.89 14.92 -9.14
C ALA A 134 19.82 16.34 -9.72
N TYR A 135 19.40 16.53 -10.96
CA TYR A 135 19.20 17.82 -11.56
C TYR A 135 17.91 18.52 -11.04
N PHE A 136 16.87 17.76 -10.74
CA PHE A 136 15.66 18.31 -10.08
C PHE A 136 15.94 18.76 -8.63
N GLN A 137 17.00 18.26 -7.99
CA GLN A 137 17.35 18.64 -6.64
C GLN A 137 18.10 19.98 -6.59
N THR A 138 17.62 20.90 -5.78
CA THR A 138 18.31 22.16 -5.46
C THR A 138 19.58 21.86 -4.69
N ALA A 139 20.73 22.26 -5.21
CA ALA A 139 22.05 21.92 -4.65
C ALA A 139 22.62 22.99 -3.72
N THR A 140 22.19 24.26 -3.85
CA THR A 140 22.74 25.41 -3.11
C THR A 140 21.62 26.32 -2.63
N GLY A 141 21.94 27.26 -1.70
CA GLY A 141 20.98 28.22 -1.17
C GLY A 141 20.10 27.66 -0.04
N PRO A 142 19.07 28.41 0.38
CA PRO A 142 18.24 28.07 1.55
C PRO A 142 17.41 26.79 1.35
N ASN A 143 17.06 26.46 0.09
CA ASN A 143 16.28 25.29 -0.28
C ASN A 143 17.15 24.07 -0.64
N ALA A 144 18.48 24.16 -0.43
CA ALA A 144 19.38 23.07 -0.75
C ALA A 144 18.92 21.74 -0.15
N GLY A 145 18.82 20.72 -0.99
CA GLY A 145 18.37 19.38 -0.66
C GLY A 145 16.89 19.12 -1.00
N ASN A 146 16.06 20.15 -1.15
CA ASN A 146 14.69 20.00 -1.67
C ASN A 146 14.70 19.70 -3.17
N VAL A 147 13.54 19.34 -3.72
CA VAL A 147 13.38 18.86 -5.09
C VAL A 147 12.19 19.55 -5.75
N ILE A 148 12.34 19.99 -6.99
CA ILE A 148 11.24 20.45 -7.83
C ILE A 148 10.50 19.23 -8.40
N LEU A 149 9.17 19.31 -8.52
CA LEU A 149 8.38 18.17 -9.03
C LEU A 149 8.47 18.04 -10.54
N TRP A 150 8.30 19.11 -11.31
CA TRP A 150 8.04 19.06 -12.74
C TRP A 150 9.17 19.61 -13.62
N MET A 151 9.27 19.07 -14.84
CA MET A 151 10.18 19.53 -15.89
C MET A 151 9.46 19.47 -17.24
N GLN A 152 9.65 20.47 -18.07
CA GLN A 152 9.16 20.54 -19.46
C GLN A 152 10.01 19.69 -20.39
N ARG A 153 9.53 19.50 -21.62
CA ARG A 153 10.22 18.71 -22.66
C ARG A 153 11.62 19.23 -23.02
N ASP A 154 11.83 20.53 -22.92
CA ASP A 154 13.10 21.19 -23.19
C ASP A 154 14.08 21.18 -22.01
N GLY A 155 13.70 20.59 -20.87
CA GLY A 155 14.51 20.54 -19.66
C GLY A 155 14.30 21.73 -18.72
N THR A 156 13.41 22.65 -19.03
CA THR A 156 13.05 23.74 -18.12
C THR A 156 12.32 23.20 -16.88
N LEU A 157 12.85 23.52 -15.71
CA LEU A 157 12.19 23.15 -14.44
C LEU A 157 10.95 24.02 -14.22
N ASN A 158 9.82 23.38 -14.01
CA ASN A 158 8.56 24.04 -13.71
C ASN A 158 8.24 23.91 -12.21
N PRO A 159 8.46 24.96 -11.38
CA PRO A 159 8.30 24.87 -9.94
C PRO A 159 6.85 24.91 -9.47
N SER A 160 5.91 25.31 -10.34
CA SER A 160 4.50 25.48 -9.97
C SER A 160 3.59 24.81 -10.99
N ALA A 161 2.52 24.14 -10.53
CA ALA A 161 1.45 23.62 -11.37
C ALA A 161 0.41 24.70 -11.69
N ASP A 162 -0.42 24.45 -12.70
CA ASP A 162 -1.60 25.25 -13.01
C ASP A 162 -2.83 24.31 -13.18
N PRO A 163 -3.80 24.29 -12.24
CA PRO A 163 -3.79 24.98 -10.94
C PRO A 163 -2.69 24.46 -10.01
N PRO A 164 -2.27 25.23 -9.00
CA PRO A 164 -1.27 24.80 -8.02
C PRO A 164 -1.68 23.53 -7.32
N ASP A 165 -0.76 22.57 -7.24
CA ASP A 165 -0.95 21.34 -6.49
C ASP A 165 -0.76 21.59 -4.98
N ALA A 166 -1.33 20.74 -4.16
CA ALA A 166 -1.06 20.71 -2.74
C ALA A 166 -0.47 19.34 -2.36
N PRO A 167 0.78 19.28 -1.81
CA PRO A 167 1.66 20.40 -1.50
C PRO A 167 2.25 21.08 -2.75
N ASP A 168 2.75 22.31 -2.57
CA ASP A 168 3.39 23.13 -3.61
C ASP A 168 4.49 22.33 -4.34
N PRO A 169 4.44 22.19 -5.69
CA PRO A 169 5.39 21.41 -6.48
C PRO A 169 6.79 22.04 -6.63
N SER A 170 7.03 23.20 -6.02
CA SER A 170 8.35 23.83 -5.97
C SER A 170 9.32 23.12 -5.02
N ASP A 171 10.53 23.68 -4.87
CA ASP A 171 11.53 23.27 -3.88
C ASP A 171 11.36 23.99 -2.51
N SER A 172 10.22 24.62 -2.25
CA SER A 172 10.01 25.47 -1.08
C SER A 172 9.97 24.74 0.26
N GLY A 173 9.74 23.40 0.25
CA GLY A 173 9.58 22.63 1.47
C GLY A 173 9.71 21.11 1.31
N PRO A 174 9.41 20.36 2.39
CA PRO A 174 9.36 18.91 2.34
C PRO A 174 8.14 18.46 1.51
N SER A 175 8.31 17.33 0.81
CA SER A 175 7.31 16.85 -0.16
C SER A 175 7.38 15.33 -0.34
N TYR A 176 6.37 14.74 -0.98
CA TYR A 176 6.39 13.34 -1.41
C TYR A 176 7.57 13.06 -2.35
N TRP A 177 7.83 13.95 -3.31
CA TRP A 177 8.93 13.77 -4.27
C TRP A 177 10.32 13.90 -3.62
N LEU A 178 10.47 14.69 -2.56
CA LEU A 178 11.68 14.66 -1.75
C LEU A 178 11.85 13.30 -1.03
N ALA A 179 10.77 12.75 -0.46
CA ALA A 179 10.80 11.44 0.18
C ALA A 179 11.18 10.34 -0.80
N ARG A 180 10.61 10.34 -2.00
CA ARG A 180 10.91 9.38 -3.09
C ARG A 180 12.32 9.57 -3.64
N THR A 181 12.81 10.81 -3.70
CA THR A 181 14.22 11.09 -4.03
C THR A 181 15.16 10.46 -3.00
N VAL A 182 14.87 10.56 -1.70
CA VAL A 182 15.64 9.88 -0.65
C VAL A 182 15.61 8.36 -0.84
N TRP A 183 14.46 7.79 -1.24
CA TRP A 183 14.36 6.36 -1.55
C TRP A 183 15.28 5.97 -2.71
N ALA A 184 15.18 6.65 -3.84
CA ALA A 184 15.99 6.36 -5.03
C ALA A 184 17.50 6.54 -4.78
N LEU A 185 17.91 7.64 -4.11
CA LEU A 185 19.31 7.91 -3.80
C LEU A 185 19.88 6.90 -2.79
N GLY A 186 19.08 6.47 -1.80
CA GLY A 186 19.51 5.47 -0.82
C GLY A 186 19.74 4.09 -1.45
N GLU A 187 18.80 3.57 -2.24
CA GLU A 187 19.01 2.33 -2.99
C GLU A 187 20.09 2.48 -4.07
N GLY A 188 20.17 3.67 -4.71
CA GLY A 188 21.21 4.00 -5.67
C GLY A 188 22.60 3.90 -5.07
N TYR A 189 22.86 4.56 -3.94
CA TYR A 189 24.13 4.45 -3.24
C TYR A 189 24.47 2.99 -2.90
N ALA A 190 23.51 2.26 -2.33
CA ALA A 190 23.71 0.86 -1.96
C ALA A 190 24.07 -0.05 -3.14
N ALA A 191 23.50 0.21 -4.33
CA ALA A 191 23.78 -0.57 -5.54
C ALA A 191 25.10 -0.17 -6.21
N TRP A 192 25.42 1.14 -6.25
CA TRP A 192 26.57 1.65 -7.00
C TRP A 192 27.88 1.64 -6.23
N ARG A 193 27.90 1.55 -4.88
CA ARG A 193 29.11 1.66 -4.04
C ARG A 193 30.26 0.73 -4.40
N THR A 194 29.95 -0.42 -5.01
CA THR A 194 30.95 -1.40 -5.47
C THR A 194 31.15 -1.38 -6.98
N ALA A 195 30.19 -0.86 -7.75
CA ALA A 195 30.18 -0.85 -9.20
C ALA A 195 30.83 0.40 -9.81
N ASP A 196 30.73 1.56 -9.13
CA ASP A 196 31.38 2.83 -9.47
C ASP A 196 31.44 3.69 -8.21
N ARG A 197 32.62 3.79 -7.60
CA ARG A 197 32.82 4.50 -6.33
C ARG A 197 32.65 6.02 -6.47
N GLU A 198 33.06 6.58 -7.59
CA GLU A 198 32.97 8.03 -7.83
C GLU A 198 31.50 8.44 -7.96
N PHE A 199 30.73 7.70 -8.77
CA PHE A 199 29.29 7.94 -8.89
C PHE A 199 28.55 7.70 -7.57
N ALA A 200 28.89 6.65 -6.82
CA ALA A 200 28.32 6.42 -5.51
C ALA A 200 28.61 7.55 -4.52
N GLN A 201 29.83 8.12 -4.54
CA GLN A 201 30.15 9.29 -3.70
C GLN A 201 29.33 10.53 -4.08
N PHE A 202 29.05 10.73 -5.37
CA PHE A 202 28.15 11.79 -5.83
C PHE A 202 26.71 11.55 -5.30
N LEU A 203 26.19 10.31 -5.41
CA LEU A 203 24.86 9.97 -4.89
C LEU A 203 24.77 10.18 -3.37
N ARG A 204 25.83 9.85 -2.64
CA ARG A 204 25.93 10.12 -1.21
C ARG A 204 25.83 11.62 -0.91
N GLN A 205 26.54 12.46 -1.63
CA GLN A 205 26.46 13.92 -1.44
C GLN A 205 25.04 14.46 -1.65
N ARG A 206 24.35 13.96 -2.69
CA ARG A 206 22.95 14.33 -2.99
C ARG A 206 21.98 13.84 -1.91
N LEU A 207 22.19 12.62 -1.41
CA LEU A 207 21.41 12.08 -0.31
C LEU A 207 21.65 12.83 1.00
N ASP A 208 22.90 13.16 1.31
CA ASP A 208 23.25 13.94 2.51
C ASP A 208 22.59 15.35 2.47
N LEU A 209 22.48 15.98 1.28
CA LEU A 209 21.72 17.23 1.10
C LEU A 209 20.23 17.04 1.39
N ALA A 210 19.60 15.98 0.86
CA ALA A 210 18.19 15.69 1.09
C ALA A 210 17.90 15.40 2.57
N VAL A 211 18.76 14.61 3.23
CA VAL A 211 18.63 14.29 4.66
C VAL A 211 18.83 15.55 5.51
N ALA A 212 19.78 16.44 5.16
CA ALA A 212 19.96 17.71 5.85
C ALA A 212 18.75 18.65 5.68
N ALA A 213 18.09 18.64 4.51
CA ALA A 213 16.84 19.37 4.30
C ALA A 213 15.72 18.85 5.20
N LEU A 214 15.54 17.54 5.26
CA LEU A 214 14.56 16.90 6.15
C LEU A 214 14.87 17.13 7.63
N ASP A 215 16.15 17.11 8.03
CA ASP A 215 16.56 17.39 9.40
C ASP A 215 16.15 18.81 9.82
N ARG A 216 16.47 19.83 9.03
CA ARG A 216 16.15 21.23 9.37
C ARG A 216 14.66 21.60 9.21
N GLN A 217 13.90 20.92 8.33
CA GLN A 217 12.52 21.29 8.04
C GLN A 217 11.51 20.44 8.83
N VAL A 218 11.77 19.15 9.00
CA VAL A 218 10.85 18.18 9.58
C VAL A 218 11.35 17.70 10.94
N LEU A 219 12.56 17.15 11.01
CA LEU A 219 13.08 16.48 12.22
C LEU A 219 13.48 17.45 13.34
N ARG A 220 13.61 18.76 13.07
CA ARG A 220 13.70 19.79 14.14
C ARG A 220 12.51 19.73 15.09
N ARG A 221 11.36 19.16 14.64
CA ARG A 221 10.15 18.96 15.45
C ARG A 221 10.12 17.59 16.13
N TYR A 222 11.16 16.77 16.01
CA TYR A 222 11.21 15.44 16.63
C TYR A 222 10.91 15.51 18.13
N GLY A 223 10.03 14.62 18.60
CA GLY A 223 9.54 14.60 19.96
C GLY A 223 8.40 15.59 20.25
N SER A 224 8.07 16.46 19.30
CA SER A 224 6.89 17.33 19.42
C SER A 224 5.64 16.56 18.98
N TRP A 225 4.57 16.71 19.75
CA TRP A 225 3.29 16.06 19.50
C TRP A 225 2.22 17.10 19.25
N GLN A 226 1.37 16.80 18.30
CA GLN A 226 0.13 17.55 18.08
C GLN A 226 -1.06 16.75 18.60
N THR A 227 -2.19 17.42 18.79
CA THR A 227 -3.43 16.80 19.21
C THR A 227 -4.39 16.82 18.03
N VAL A 228 -4.92 15.67 17.68
CA VAL A 228 -5.94 15.49 16.65
C VAL A 228 -7.07 14.68 17.28
N ASP A 229 -8.25 15.27 17.42
CA ASP A 229 -9.44 14.66 18.02
C ASP A 229 -9.18 14.04 19.39
N GLY A 230 -8.34 14.69 20.20
CA GLY A 230 -7.91 14.20 21.51
C GLY A 230 -6.83 13.14 21.49
N ARG A 231 -6.35 12.70 20.33
CA ARG A 231 -5.22 11.77 20.19
C ARG A 231 -3.93 12.53 19.96
N ARG A 232 -2.86 12.07 20.59
CA ARG A 232 -1.52 12.59 20.32
C ARG A 232 -0.97 11.94 19.05
N THR A 233 -0.61 12.76 18.07
CA THR A 233 0.03 12.31 16.82
C THR A 233 1.38 12.98 16.65
N PRO A 234 2.35 12.35 15.95
CA PRO A 234 3.68 12.93 15.77
C PRO A 234 3.63 14.14 14.83
N ALA A 235 4.35 15.22 15.20
CA ALA A 235 4.43 16.41 14.39
C ALA A 235 5.71 16.46 13.52
N TRP A 236 6.41 15.36 13.33
CA TRP A 236 7.70 15.27 12.62
C TRP A 236 7.68 14.25 11.48
N LEU A 237 6.57 14.11 10.79
CA LEU A 237 6.45 13.35 9.54
C LEU A 237 6.56 14.28 8.33
N ILE A 238 7.03 13.77 7.21
CA ILE A 238 7.09 14.51 5.95
C ILE A 238 5.66 14.82 5.51
N VAL A 239 5.31 16.08 5.35
CA VAL A 239 3.96 16.60 5.05
C VAL A 239 2.86 15.99 5.95
N ASP A 240 3.20 15.75 7.23
CA ASP A 240 2.36 15.04 8.21
C ASP A 240 1.95 13.62 7.78
N GLY A 241 2.53 13.07 6.70
CA GLY A 241 2.21 11.77 6.10
C GLY A 241 3.15 10.65 6.55
N ALA A 242 2.61 9.59 7.15
CA ALA A 242 3.37 8.35 7.39
C ALA A 242 3.66 7.61 6.08
N ASP A 243 2.80 7.73 5.09
CA ASP A 243 2.94 7.20 3.74
C ASP A 243 4.15 7.83 3.00
N ALA A 244 4.22 9.15 2.88
CA ALA A 244 5.38 9.85 2.33
C ALA A 244 6.65 9.51 3.12
N THR A 245 6.57 9.55 4.46
CA THR A 245 7.71 9.27 5.34
C THR A 245 8.20 7.83 5.19
N ALA A 246 7.30 6.86 4.93
CA ALA A 246 7.65 5.46 4.72
C ALA A 246 8.58 5.27 3.50
N GLU A 247 8.34 6.00 2.42
CA GLU A 247 9.20 5.93 1.22
C GLU A 247 10.62 6.45 1.52
N ALA A 248 10.75 7.57 2.26
CA ALA A 248 12.05 8.04 2.72
C ALA A 248 12.76 7.02 3.65
N VAL A 249 12.01 6.37 4.55
CA VAL A 249 12.54 5.35 5.46
C VAL A 249 13.10 4.15 4.70
N LEU A 250 12.47 3.71 3.59
CA LEU A 250 12.99 2.64 2.75
C LEU A 250 14.38 2.99 2.18
N GLY A 251 14.54 4.22 1.68
CA GLY A 251 15.83 4.71 1.17
C GLY A 251 16.88 4.87 2.27
N LEU A 252 16.51 5.46 3.40
CA LEU A 252 17.39 5.61 4.55
C LEU A 252 17.83 4.23 5.09
N ALA A 253 16.94 3.25 5.15
CA ALA A 253 17.28 1.90 5.56
C ALA A 253 18.31 1.26 4.63
N ALA A 254 18.14 1.37 3.30
CA ALA A 254 19.09 0.88 2.31
C ALA A 254 20.47 1.57 2.44
N TYR A 255 20.48 2.89 2.64
CA TYR A 255 21.69 3.67 2.82
C TYR A 255 22.44 3.31 4.10
N VAL A 256 21.74 3.23 5.23
CA VAL A 256 22.33 2.90 6.54
C VAL A 256 22.87 1.46 6.55
N GLU A 257 22.16 0.50 5.97
CA GLU A 257 22.62 -0.89 5.79
C GLU A 257 23.89 -0.95 4.93
N ALA A 258 24.04 -0.04 3.97
CA ALA A 258 25.22 0.10 3.11
C ALA A 258 26.38 0.90 3.75
N GLY A 259 26.27 1.30 5.03
CA GLY A 259 27.30 2.05 5.76
C GLY A 259 27.11 3.56 5.75
N GLY A 260 25.85 4.03 5.57
CA GLY A 260 25.49 5.45 5.65
C GLY A 260 25.76 6.08 7.02
N GLY A 261 25.93 7.41 7.03
CA GLY A 261 26.39 8.17 8.20
C GLY A 261 25.35 8.31 9.33
N ASP A 262 25.81 8.87 10.45
CA ASP A 262 25.02 8.99 11.69
C ASP A 262 23.77 9.86 11.55
N LEU A 263 23.80 10.92 10.73
CA LEU A 263 22.63 11.74 10.46
C LEU A 263 21.49 10.92 9.83
N ALA A 264 21.81 10.13 8.81
CA ALA A 264 20.83 9.24 8.16
C ALA A 264 20.31 8.16 9.12
N ARG A 265 21.19 7.60 9.99
CA ARG A 265 20.77 6.63 11.01
C ARG A 265 19.83 7.25 12.05
N ARG A 266 20.08 8.49 12.48
CA ARG A 266 19.15 9.23 13.37
C ARG A 266 17.83 9.51 12.68
N ALA A 267 17.85 10.03 11.44
CA ALA A 267 16.66 10.28 10.65
C ALA A 267 15.81 9.02 10.45
N LEU A 268 16.45 7.89 10.10
CA LEU A 268 15.79 6.58 9.97
C LEU A 268 15.04 6.20 11.25
N ARG A 269 15.68 6.34 12.42
CA ARG A 269 15.06 6.03 13.72
C ARG A 269 13.88 6.95 14.01
N GLN A 270 14.08 8.26 13.89
CA GLN A 270 13.08 9.27 14.24
C GLN A 270 11.83 9.18 13.36
N PHE A 271 12.01 9.00 12.07
CA PHE A 271 10.89 8.77 11.15
C PHE A 271 10.15 7.46 11.42
N ALA A 272 10.88 6.36 11.66
CA ALA A 272 10.26 5.09 11.98
C ALA A 272 9.45 5.14 13.29
N GLU A 273 9.93 5.85 14.31
CA GLU A 273 9.19 6.08 15.56
C GLU A 273 7.91 6.90 15.31
N GLY A 274 7.97 7.91 14.43
CA GLY A 274 6.80 8.69 14.03
C GLY A 274 5.77 7.84 13.30
N ILE A 275 6.17 7.02 12.33
CA ILE A 275 5.28 6.11 11.61
C ILE A 275 4.64 5.11 12.59
N ALA A 276 5.43 4.50 13.48
CA ALA A 276 4.95 3.51 14.44
C ALA A 276 3.88 4.08 15.39
N ALA A 277 3.95 5.37 15.70
CA ALA A 277 2.99 6.06 16.57
C ALA A 277 1.58 6.22 15.95
N LEU A 278 1.42 5.98 14.63
CA LEU A 278 0.14 6.05 13.95
C LEU A 278 -0.58 4.68 13.84
N SER A 279 -0.04 3.62 14.44
CA SER A 279 -0.74 2.34 14.56
C SER A 279 -1.86 2.46 15.59
N ASP A 280 -3.07 2.04 15.23
CA ASP A 280 -4.24 2.11 16.11
C ASP A 280 -5.26 1.01 15.80
N GLY A 281 -6.29 0.87 16.66
CA GLY A 281 -7.37 -0.09 16.50
C GLY A 281 -6.96 -1.54 16.76
N GLY A 282 -7.81 -2.45 16.33
CA GLY A 282 -7.63 -3.89 16.48
C GLY A 282 -8.70 -4.66 15.71
N SER A 283 -8.74 -5.98 15.81
CA SER A 283 -9.61 -6.83 14.98
C SER A 283 -11.10 -6.48 15.01
N ARG A 284 -11.55 -5.66 15.98
CA ARG A 284 -12.97 -5.27 16.20
C ARG A 284 -13.21 -3.76 16.17
N SER A 285 -12.20 -2.95 16.02
CA SER A 285 -12.31 -1.48 16.08
C SER A 285 -11.45 -0.81 15.00
N TRP A 286 -12.02 0.24 14.40
CA TRP A 286 -11.30 1.07 13.42
C TRP A 286 -9.98 1.63 14.01
N PRO A 287 -8.90 1.71 13.25
CA PRO A 287 -8.70 1.26 11.85
C PRO A 287 -8.24 -0.21 11.72
N PHE A 288 -8.74 -1.12 12.52
CA PHE A 288 -8.51 -2.57 12.46
C PHE A 288 -7.04 -3.01 12.54
N GLY A 289 -6.21 -2.22 13.23
CA GLY A 289 -4.77 -2.46 13.40
C GLY A 289 -3.89 -1.86 12.31
N ALA A 290 -4.44 -1.05 11.40
CA ALA A 290 -3.65 -0.36 10.39
C ALA A 290 -2.68 0.65 11.00
N VAL A 291 -1.56 0.88 10.32
CA VAL A 291 -0.80 2.11 10.46
C VAL A 291 -1.48 3.16 9.57
N ARG A 292 -1.99 4.23 10.18
CA ARG A 292 -2.69 5.30 9.44
C ARG A 292 -1.71 6.09 8.58
N PRO A 293 -2.10 6.49 7.35
CA PRO A 293 -1.22 7.19 6.43
C PRO A 293 -0.99 8.65 6.81
N TRP A 294 -1.95 9.30 7.50
CA TRP A 294 -1.93 10.73 7.75
C TRP A 294 -2.08 11.04 9.24
N ALA A 295 -1.19 11.87 9.79
CA ALA A 295 -1.16 12.21 11.21
C ALA A 295 -2.30 13.16 11.63
N LEU A 296 -2.91 13.88 10.68
CA LEU A 296 -3.97 14.86 10.93
C LEU A 296 -5.38 14.28 10.86
N SER A 297 -5.53 12.99 10.60
CA SER A 297 -6.83 12.31 10.55
C SER A 297 -6.81 11.01 11.36
N LEU A 298 -7.89 10.74 12.10
CA LEU A 298 -8.14 9.45 12.75
C LEU A 298 -8.94 8.49 11.86
N SER A 299 -9.54 8.98 10.78
CA SER A 299 -10.44 8.22 9.92
C SER A 299 -9.89 7.93 8.53
N ASP A 300 -8.89 8.68 8.07
CA ASP A 300 -8.30 8.47 6.75
C ASP A 300 -7.50 7.18 6.68
N TRP A 301 -7.79 6.39 5.64
CA TRP A 301 -6.92 5.33 5.16
C TRP A 301 -7.09 5.18 3.64
N HIS A 302 -5.97 5.03 2.94
CA HIS A 302 -5.92 4.78 1.50
C HIS A 302 -4.81 3.76 1.18
N ALA A 303 -4.94 3.06 0.05
CA ALA A 303 -4.00 2.00 -0.29
C ALA A 303 -2.72 2.51 -0.96
N TRP A 304 -2.79 3.58 -1.77
CA TRP A 304 -1.61 4.14 -2.42
C TRP A 304 -0.59 4.61 -1.37
N ALA A 305 0.68 4.47 -1.66
CA ALA A 305 1.81 4.74 -0.76
C ALA A 305 1.74 4.05 0.63
N SER A 306 0.83 3.11 0.88
CA SER A 306 0.68 2.46 2.20
C SER A 306 1.81 1.48 2.53
N GLN A 307 3.07 1.91 2.32
CA GLN A 307 4.28 1.12 2.58
C GLN A 307 4.79 1.22 4.03
N MET A 308 4.01 1.83 4.94
CA MET A 308 4.40 2.00 6.33
C MET A 308 4.86 0.70 7.02
N PRO A 309 4.17 -0.46 6.86
CA PRO A 309 4.65 -1.72 7.45
C PRO A 309 5.97 -2.19 6.84
N ALA A 310 6.20 -2.00 5.53
CA ALA A 310 7.48 -2.31 4.89
C ALA A 310 8.61 -1.47 5.47
N ALA A 311 8.38 -0.16 5.61
CA ALA A 311 9.33 0.80 6.17
C ALA A 311 9.69 0.43 7.62
N LEU A 312 8.70 0.14 8.45
CA LEU A 312 8.91 -0.26 9.86
C LEU A 312 9.67 -1.59 9.99
N ALA A 313 9.32 -2.59 9.18
CA ALA A 313 10.00 -3.88 9.16
C ALA A 313 11.48 -3.72 8.75
N ARG A 314 11.77 -2.92 7.72
CA ARG A 314 13.13 -2.63 7.26
C ARG A 314 13.91 -1.82 8.30
N ALA A 315 13.31 -0.78 8.87
CA ALA A 315 13.93 0.02 9.94
C ALA A 315 14.25 -0.81 11.18
N SER A 316 13.31 -1.67 11.62
CA SER A 316 13.52 -2.62 12.73
C SER A 316 14.76 -3.46 12.53
N LYS A 317 14.91 -4.07 11.35
CA LYS A 317 16.06 -4.93 11.02
C LYS A 317 17.37 -4.14 11.00
N VAL A 318 17.41 -2.99 10.33
CA VAL A 318 18.63 -2.19 10.13
C VAL A 318 19.10 -1.53 11.42
N LEU A 319 18.16 -1.11 12.27
CA LEU A 319 18.47 -0.48 13.56
C LEU A 319 18.65 -1.48 14.71
N GLY A 320 18.28 -2.77 14.51
CA GLY A 320 18.26 -3.77 15.56
C GLY A 320 17.22 -3.47 16.65
N ASP A 321 16.12 -2.80 16.30
CA ASP A 321 15.05 -2.42 17.24
C ASP A 321 13.75 -3.16 16.93
N PRO A 322 13.46 -4.28 17.62
CA PRO A 322 12.28 -5.11 17.35
C PRO A 322 10.95 -4.42 17.68
N ARG A 323 10.95 -3.34 18.48
CA ARG A 323 9.73 -2.60 18.82
C ARG A 323 9.09 -1.96 17.60
N LEU A 324 9.90 -1.56 16.61
CA LEU A 324 9.43 -0.98 15.35
C LEU A 324 8.68 -2.01 14.47
N ALA A 325 8.95 -3.30 14.62
CA ALA A 325 8.24 -4.35 13.88
C ALA A 325 6.82 -4.60 14.41
N GLY A 326 6.52 -4.29 15.67
CA GLY A 326 5.21 -4.56 16.28
C GLY A 326 4.03 -3.99 15.48
N PRO A 327 3.98 -2.67 15.21
CA PRO A 327 2.94 -2.05 14.39
C PRO A 327 2.83 -2.66 12.98
N ALA A 328 3.96 -2.98 12.35
CA ALA A 328 3.98 -3.62 11.03
C ALA A 328 3.35 -5.03 11.06
N VAL A 329 3.63 -5.80 12.11
CA VAL A 329 3.03 -7.13 12.32
C VAL A 329 1.52 -7.02 12.54
N THR A 330 1.06 -6.07 13.37
CA THR A 330 -0.37 -5.84 13.63
C THR A 330 -1.09 -5.47 12.33
N ASP A 331 -0.55 -4.54 11.54
CA ASP A 331 -1.12 -4.17 10.25
C ASP A 331 -1.18 -5.36 9.28
N ALA A 332 -0.12 -6.15 9.19
CA ALA A 332 -0.08 -7.32 8.31
C ALA A 332 -1.02 -8.44 8.76
N ALA A 333 -1.16 -8.69 10.07
CA ALA A 333 -1.89 -9.84 10.61
C ALA A 333 -3.39 -9.57 10.84
N THR A 334 -3.77 -8.32 11.17
CA THR A 334 -5.16 -7.97 11.49
C THR A 334 -5.82 -7.10 10.42
N PHE A 335 -5.15 -6.02 9.98
CA PHE A 335 -5.71 -5.10 9.00
C PHE A 335 -5.71 -5.70 7.58
N THR A 336 -4.61 -6.30 7.13
CA THR A 336 -4.56 -6.81 5.74
C THR A 336 -5.57 -7.92 5.46
N PRO A 337 -5.82 -8.94 6.34
CA PRO A 337 -6.91 -9.89 6.13
C PRO A 337 -8.30 -9.22 6.11
N TRP A 338 -8.53 -8.20 6.94
CA TRP A 338 -9.76 -7.43 6.90
C TRP A 338 -9.89 -6.68 5.55
N LEU A 339 -8.85 -6.01 5.11
CA LEU A 339 -8.82 -5.28 3.83
C LEU A 339 -9.18 -6.20 2.66
N LEU A 340 -8.55 -7.37 2.56
CA LEU A 340 -8.80 -8.37 1.51
C LEU A 340 -10.24 -8.87 1.51
N THR A 341 -10.80 -9.15 2.70
CA THR A 341 -12.17 -9.65 2.82
C THR A 341 -13.23 -8.57 2.64
N SER A 342 -12.93 -7.30 2.89
CA SER A 342 -13.88 -6.18 2.84
C SER A 342 -13.77 -5.29 1.62
N GLY A 343 -13.17 -5.78 0.51
CA GLY A 343 -13.16 -5.09 -0.77
C GLY A 343 -11.81 -5.03 -1.46
N GLY A 344 -10.72 -5.00 -0.71
CA GLY A 344 -9.36 -4.89 -1.23
C GLY A 344 -8.73 -3.51 -1.04
N PRO A 345 -7.59 -3.24 -1.70
CA PRO A 345 -6.80 -2.04 -1.49
C PRO A 345 -7.38 -0.84 -2.25
N ASP A 346 -8.49 -0.29 -1.75
CA ASP A 346 -9.18 0.85 -2.33
C ASP A 346 -8.39 2.15 -2.18
N ASN A 347 -8.54 3.07 -3.14
CA ASN A 347 -7.91 4.38 -3.13
C ASN A 347 -8.39 5.29 -2.00
N GLY A 348 -9.65 5.17 -1.56
CA GLY A 348 -10.18 5.98 -0.46
C GLY A 348 -11.11 5.20 0.46
N ARG A 349 -10.82 5.26 1.77
CA ARG A 349 -11.63 4.64 2.82
C ARG A 349 -11.66 5.56 4.05
N LEU A 350 -12.65 6.45 4.10
CA LEU A 350 -12.77 7.60 5.02
C LEU A 350 -14.12 7.69 5.77
N PRO A 351 -14.39 6.94 6.78
CA PRO A 351 -14.03 5.58 7.12
C PRO A 351 -14.79 4.54 6.28
N ALA A 352 -15.77 4.96 5.48
CA ALA A 352 -16.46 4.13 4.49
C ALA A 352 -15.63 4.01 3.20
N ARG A 353 -16.04 3.12 2.31
CA ARG A 353 -15.40 2.96 1.00
C ARG A 353 -15.90 4.04 0.04
N ILE A 354 -15.30 5.22 0.07
CA ILE A 354 -15.72 6.37 -0.75
C ILE A 354 -15.15 6.31 -2.17
N ASP A 355 -13.90 5.85 -2.35
CA ASP A 355 -13.31 5.55 -3.65
C ASP A 355 -12.91 4.08 -3.70
N ARG A 356 -13.68 3.30 -4.45
CA ARG A 356 -13.50 1.85 -4.62
C ARG A 356 -12.55 1.50 -5.77
N SER A 357 -11.98 2.48 -6.43
CA SER A 357 -10.96 2.22 -7.43
C SER A 357 -9.70 1.66 -6.78
N GLN A 358 -9.04 0.76 -7.50
CA GLN A 358 -7.83 0.09 -7.07
C GLN A 358 -6.76 0.27 -8.13
N ILE A 359 -5.58 0.67 -7.73
CA ILE A 359 -4.43 0.93 -8.60
C ILE A 359 -3.24 0.07 -8.20
N ALA A 360 -2.33 -0.12 -9.13
CA ALA A 360 -1.12 -0.93 -8.90
C ALA A 360 -0.31 -0.43 -7.71
N TYR A 361 -0.28 0.88 -7.46
CA TYR A 361 0.45 1.48 -6.33
C TYR A 361 -0.07 0.98 -4.97
N GLY A 362 -1.39 0.91 -4.80
CA GLY A 362 -1.99 0.37 -3.58
C GLY A 362 -1.68 -1.12 -3.38
N VAL A 363 -1.81 -1.91 -4.44
CA VAL A 363 -1.52 -3.36 -4.41
C VAL A 363 -0.04 -3.63 -4.13
N ASP A 364 0.87 -2.93 -4.82
CA ASP A 364 2.31 -3.05 -4.60
C ASP A 364 2.70 -2.68 -3.17
N SER A 365 2.17 -1.55 -2.66
CA SER A 365 2.44 -1.10 -1.28
C SER A 365 2.09 -2.17 -0.24
N ARG A 366 0.95 -2.86 -0.41
CA ARG A 366 0.54 -3.94 0.47
C ARG A 366 1.37 -5.22 0.27
N LEU A 367 1.70 -5.56 -0.98
CA LEU A 367 2.56 -6.70 -1.31
C LEU A 367 3.96 -6.54 -0.70
N GLN A 368 4.62 -5.39 -0.91
CA GLN A 368 5.94 -5.09 -0.36
C GLN A 368 5.92 -5.11 1.18
N SER A 369 4.83 -4.60 1.79
CA SER A 369 4.63 -4.63 3.25
C SER A 369 4.58 -6.05 3.79
N LEU A 370 3.79 -6.93 3.20
CA LEU A 370 3.66 -8.34 3.62
C LEU A 370 4.98 -9.10 3.47
N LEU A 371 5.68 -8.90 2.34
CA LEU A 371 6.97 -9.56 2.09
C LEU A 371 8.07 -9.06 3.04
N ALA A 372 8.10 -7.75 3.34
CA ALA A 372 9.07 -7.19 4.29
C ALA A 372 8.82 -7.68 5.72
N VAL A 373 7.56 -7.77 6.14
CA VAL A 373 7.18 -8.31 7.46
C VAL A 373 7.51 -9.80 7.53
N ALA A 374 7.21 -10.59 6.48
CA ALA A 374 7.59 -12.00 6.39
C ALA A 374 9.11 -12.19 6.54
N ALA A 375 9.90 -11.42 5.79
CA ALA A 375 11.37 -11.49 5.81
C ALA A 375 11.98 -11.05 7.16
N THR A 376 11.29 -10.18 7.91
CA THR A 376 11.76 -9.70 9.22
C THR A 376 11.39 -10.67 10.34
N THR A 377 10.23 -11.32 10.25
CA THR A 377 9.67 -12.16 11.33
C THR A 377 9.85 -13.66 11.11
N GLY A 378 10.13 -14.09 9.85
CA GLY A 378 10.17 -15.50 9.48
C GLY A 378 8.81 -16.20 9.51
N ARG A 379 7.68 -15.44 9.38
CA ARG A 379 6.32 -15.97 9.47
C ARG A 379 5.71 -16.16 8.08
N ASP A 380 5.50 -17.42 7.67
CA ASP A 380 5.03 -17.80 6.34
C ASP A 380 3.60 -17.32 6.03
N GLY A 381 2.77 -17.10 7.06
CA GLY A 381 1.41 -16.56 6.90
C GLY A 381 1.37 -15.26 6.11
N PHE A 382 2.37 -14.41 6.24
CA PHE A 382 2.46 -13.16 5.49
C PHE A 382 2.81 -13.38 4.02
N GLN A 383 3.56 -14.44 3.68
CA GLN A 383 3.77 -14.83 2.27
C GLN A 383 2.48 -15.36 1.64
N ARG A 384 1.62 -16.08 2.41
CA ARG A 384 0.29 -16.48 1.93
C ARG A 384 -0.57 -15.26 1.60
N LEU A 385 -0.63 -14.29 2.51
CA LEU A 385 -1.36 -13.04 2.28
C LEU A 385 -0.77 -12.23 1.11
N ALA A 386 0.56 -12.24 0.93
CA ALA A 386 1.24 -11.59 -0.18
C ALA A 386 0.80 -12.17 -1.53
N GLY A 387 0.72 -13.50 -1.65
CA GLY A 387 0.23 -14.16 -2.86
C GLY A 387 -1.25 -13.84 -3.14
N ILE A 388 -2.10 -13.84 -2.10
CA ILE A 388 -3.51 -13.46 -2.22
C ILE A 388 -3.64 -11.98 -2.66
N MET A 389 -2.85 -11.07 -2.12
CA MET A 389 -2.82 -9.65 -2.52
C MET A 389 -2.37 -9.48 -3.97
N ALA A 390 -1.28 -10.13 -4.37
CA ALA A 390 -0.74 -10.05 -5.72
C ALA A 390 -1.64 -10.69 -6.78
N ALA A 391 -2.60 -11.54 -6.40
CA ALA A 391 -3.57 -12.13 -7.32
C ALA A 391 -4.41 -11.08 -8.05
N TRP A 392 -4.49 -9.86 -7.52
CA TRP A 392 -5.12 -8.71 -8.18
C TRP A 392 -4.55 -8.46 -9.59
N TYR A 393 -3.23 -8.59 -9.78
CA TYR A 393 -2.59 -8.40 -11.09
C TYR A 393 -3.00 -9.44 -12.12
N PHE A 394 -3.45 -10.62 -11.69
CA PHE A 394 -3.77 -11.76 -12.53
C PHE A 394 -5.27 -12.05 -12.64
N GLY A 395 -6.13 -11.14 -12.19
CA GLY A 395 -7.58 -11.21 -12.36
C GLY A 395 -8.39 -11.39 -11.08
N ALA A 396 -7.76 -11.50 -9.91
CA ALA A 396 -8.49 -11.47 -8.64
C ALA A 396 -8.81 -10.02 -8.22
N ASN A 397 -9.53 -9.30 -9.09
CA ASN A 397 -9.95 -7.91 -8.96
C ASN A 397 -11.42 -7.75 -9.37
N ALA A 398 -11.97 -6.54 -9.26
CA ALA A 398 -13.38 -6.27 -9.56
C ALA A 398 -13.77 -6.54 -11.03
N ALA A 399 -12.83 -6.37 -11.97
CA ALA A 399 -13.05 -6.61 -13.40
C ALA A 399 -12.93 -8.10 -13.79
N GLY A 400 -12.32 -8.94 -12.96
CA GLY A 400 -12.04 -10.34 -13.28
C GLY A 400 -11.04 -10.53 -14.43
N VAL A 401 -10.24 -9.52 -14.79
CA VAL A 401 -9.25 -9.57 -15.88
C VAL A 401 -7.86 -9.23 -15.36
N ALA A 402 -6.83 -9.67 -16.11
CA ALA A 402 -5.46 -9.32 -15.77
C ALA A 402 -5.25 -7.80 -15.82
N ALA A 403 -4.68 -7.23 -14.77
CA ALA A 403 -4.29 -5.83 -14.69
C ALA A 403 -2.86 -5.60 -15.18
N TYR A 404 -2.04 -6.64 -15.23
CA TYR A 404 -0.67 -6.65 -15.75
C TYR A 404 -0.53 -7.58 -16.94
N ASP A 405 0.18 -7.13 -17.97
CA ASP A 405 0.51 -7.93 -19.16
C ASP A 405 2.02 -8.24 -19.18
N PRO A 406 2.45 -9.49 -18.92
CA PRO A 406 3.86 -9.87 -18.94
C PRO A 406 4.50 -9.82 -20.33
N ALA A 407 3.70 -9.86 -21.42
CA ALA A 407 4.23 -9.78 -22.79
C ALA A 407 4.75 -8.38 -23.13
N THR A 408 4.18 -7.34 -22.52
CA THR A 408 4.51 -5.94 -22.81
C THR A 408 5.08 -5.19 -21.62
N GLY A 409 4.87 -5.69 -20.38
CA GLY A 409 5.21 -4.98 -19.14
C GLY A 409 4.22 -3.87 -18.77
N ARG A 410 3.07 -3.80 -19.42
CA ARG A 410 2.03 -2.81 -19.14
C ARG A 410 1.20 -3.19 -17.93
N THR A 411 0.88 -2.18 -17.13
CA THR A 411 -0.11 -2.28 -16.06
C THR A 411 -1.17 -1.22 -16.32
N VAL A 412 -2.45 -1.59 -16.22
CA VAL A 412 -3.56 -0.63 -16.36
C VAL A 412 -3.52 0.39 -15.21
N ASP A 413 -3.92 1.64 -15.47
CA ASP A 413 -3.86 2.71 -14.45
C ASP A 413 -4.82 2.48 -13.28
N GLY A 414 -5.88 1.70 -13.49
CA GLY A 414 -6.78 1.38 -12.39
C GLY A 414 -7.96 0.50 -12.78
N ILE A 415 -8.61 -0.05 -11.78
CA ILE A 415 -9.84 -0.83 -11.89
C ILE A 415 -10.86 -0.24 -10.92
N GLY A 416 -11.98 0.27 -11.46
CA GLY A 416 -13.08 0.81 -10.69
C GLY A 416 -13.78 -0.26 -9.84
N GLY A 417 -14.46 0.18 -8.79
CA GLY A 417 -15.26 -0.72 -7.95
C GLY A 417 -16.42 -1.40 -8.66
N ASP A 418 -16.83 -0.90 -9.81
CA ASP A 418 -17.83 -1.45 -10.73
C ASP A 418 -17.23 -2.42 -11.78
N GLY A 419 -15.90 -2.61 -11.77
CA GLY A 419 -15.18 -3.43 -12.73
C GLY A 419 -14.73 -2.68 -14.00
N THR A 420 -14.97 -1.38 -14.10
CA THR A 420 -14.44 -0.56 -15.20
C THR A 420 -12.91 -0.54 -15.17
N VAL A 421 -12.26 -0.78 -16.31
CA VAL A 421 -10.80 -0.79 -16.43
C VAL A 421 -10.33 0.50 -17.11
N ASN A 422 -9.53 1.31 -16.40
CA ASN A 422 -8.78 2.40 -17.02
C ASN A 422 -7.56 1.82 -17.73
N ARG A 423 -7.62 1.78 -19.07
CA ARG A 423 -6.59 1.14 -19.91
C ARG A 423 -5.38 2.03 -20.20
N ASN A 424 -5.31 3.23 -19.66
CA ASN A 424 -4.07 3.98 -19.64
C ASN A 424 -2.99 3.16 -18.94
N ALA A 425 -1.74 3.45 -19.21
CA ALA A 425 -0.59 2.77 -18.63
C ALA A 425 0.54 3.78 -18.42
N GLY A 426 0.32 4.70 -17.51
CA GLY A 426 1.28 5.74 -17.15
C GLY A 426 2.47 5.21 -16.36
N ALA A 427 3.32 6.14 -15.93
CA ALA A 427 4.53 5.80 -15.18
C ALA A 427 4.20 5.11 -13.86
N GLU A 428 3.29 5.68 -13.07
CA GLU A 428 2.96 5.16 -11.73
C GLU A 428 2.49 3.70 -11.77
N SER A 429 1.49 3.40 -12.60
CA SER A 429 0.96 2.03 -12.72
C SER A 429 1.99 1.04 -13.24
N THR A 430 2.80 1.46 -14.22
CA THR A 430 3.89 0.64 -14.79
C THR A 430 4.98 0.36 -13.77
N ILE A 431 5.42 1.36 -13.03
CA ILE A 431 6.44 1.25 -11.99
C ILE A 431 6.01 0.27 -10.90
N HIS A 432 4.82 0.47 -10.33
CA HIS A 432 4.33 -0.36 -9.22
C HIS A 432 3.97 -1.77 -9.66
N GLY A 433 3.46 -1.94 -10.89
CA GLY A 433 3.34 -3.27 -11.49
C GLY A 433 4.69 -3.98 -11.58
N LEU A 434 5.74 -3.30 -12.06
CA LEU A 434 7.07 -3.88 -12.19
C LEU A 434 7.76 -4.13 -10.84
N LEU A 435 7.59 -3.27 -9.84
CA LEU A 435 8.09 -3.54 -8.48
C LEU A 435 7.47 -4.81 -7.91
N SER A 436 6.16 -5.02 -8.14
CA SER A 436 5.45 -6.24 -7.76
C SER A 436 5.97 -7.45 -8.53
N MET A 437 6.17 -7.35 -9.86
CA MET A 437 6.67 -8.46 -10.66
C MET A 437 8.10 -8.84 -10.28
N LEU A 438 8.98 -7.88 -9.97
CA LEU A 438 10.32 -8.14 -9.44
C LEU A 438 10.27 -8.91 -8.11
N ALA A 439 9.33 -8.55 -7.23
CA ALA A 439 9.15 -9.26 -5.96
C ALA A 439 8.64 -10.68 -6.18
N LEU A 440 7.70 -10.89 -7.10
CA LEU A 440 7.18 -12.21 -7.47
C LEU A 440 8.23 -13.08 -8.17
N ASP A 441 9.07 -12.52 -9.03
CA ASP A 441 10.19 -13.23 -9.65
C ASP A 441 11.26 -13.69 -8.63
N ALA A 442 11.36 -12.99 -7.50
CA ALA A 442 12.24 -13.37 -6.39
C ALA A 442 11.63 -14.45 -5.47
N ASP A 443 10.29 -14.59 -5.45
CA ASP A 443 9.56 -15.56 -4.63
C ASP A 443 8.57 -16.38 -5.48
N PRO A 444 9.02 -17.51 -6.09
CA PRO A 444 8.19 -18.34 -6.95
C PRO A 444 6.96 -18.94 -6.24
N GLN A 445 6.99 -19.12 -4.92
CA GLN A 445 5.84 -19.66 -4.17
C GLN A 445 4.73 -18.64 -4.08
N VAL A 446 5.07 -17.39 -3.76
CA VAL A 446 4.12 -16.26 -3.77
C VAL A 446 3.57 -16.02 -5.18
N ALA A 447 4.43 -16.07 -6.21
CA ALA A 447 4.02 -15.95 -7.61
C ALA A 447 3.06 -17.06 -8.06
N ALA A 448 3.28 -18.31 -7.63
CA ALA A 448 2.38 -19.42 -7.93
C ALA A 448 1.01 -19.22 -7.29
N LEU A 449 0.94 -18.77 -6.04
CA LEU A 449 -0.31 -18.48 -5.35
C LEU A 449 -1.07 -17.34 -6.03
N ALA A 450 -0.39 -16.26 -6.42
CA ALA A 450 -0.98 -15.10 -7.09
C ALA A 450 -1.69 -15.45 -8.42
N ARG A 451 -1.29 -16.53 -9.09
CA ARG A 451 -1.79 -16.91 -10.43
C ARG A 451 -2.91 -17.95 -10.39
N ARG A 452 -3.48 -18.28 -9.23
CA ARG A 452 -4.40 -19.39 -9.06
C ARG A 452 -5.83 -19.16 -9.52
N GLY A 453 -6.27 -17.92 -9.75
CA GLY A 453 -7.66 -17.72 -10.20
C GLY A 453 -8.23 -16.33 -10.01
N ARG A 454 -9.56 -16.29 -9.99
CA ARG A 454 -10.36 -15.06 -9.85
C ARG A 454 -11.19 -15.09 -8.57
N ILE A 455 -11.71 -13.95 -8.17
CA ILE A 455 -12.62 -13.85 -7.03
C ILE A 455 -13.93 -14.55 -7.39
N VAL A 456 -14.33 -15.55 -6.60
CA VAL A 456 -15.62 -16.24 -6.75
C VAL A 456 -16.55 -15.96 -5.57
N GLU A 457 -16.02 -15.59 -4.41
CA GLU A 457 -16.81 -15.21 -3.25
C GLU A 457 -16.05 -14.17 -2.39
N ARG A 458 -16.79 -13.20 -1.90
CA ARG A 458 -16.32 -12.28 -0.85
C ARG A 458 -17.45 -11.99 0.12
N VAL A 459 -17.25 -12.33 1.39
CA VAL A 459 -18.14 -12.03 2.52
C VAL A 459 -17.35 -11.22 3.53
N GLY A 460 -17.62 -9.94 3.61
CA GLY A 460 -16.92 -9.00 4.49
C GLY A 460 -17.80 -7.84 4.90
N SER A 461 -17.20 -6.73 5.28
CA SER A 461 -17.91 -5.53 5.71
C SER A 461 -18.89 -5.04 4.64
N THR A 462 -20.08 -4.64 5.07
CA THR A 462 -21.08 -3.95 4.23
C THR A 462 -21.41 -2.61 4.83
N THR A 463 -21.65 -1.59 3.99
CA THR A 463 -22.06 -0.26 4.42
C THR A 463 -23.53 -0.05 4.07
N VAL A 464 -24.29 0.46 5.02
CA VAL A 464 -25.68 0.92 4.85
C VAL A 464 -25.68 2.42 5.07
N GLU A 465 -26.00 3.18 4.03
CA GLU A 465 -26.03 4.64 4.07
C GLU A 465 -27.17 5.13 4.95
N ALA A 466 -26.93 6.18 5.74
CA ALA A 466 -27.92 6.66 6.69
C ALA A 466 -29.15 7.26 6.00
N GLU A 467 -28.98 7.92 4.87
CA GLU A 467 -30.05 8.51 4.07
C GLU A 467 -31.01 7.48 3.45
N GLN A 468 -30.61 6.19 3.39
CA GLN A 468 -31.49 5.09 2.96
C GLN A 468 -32.44 4.61 4.08
N GLY A 469 -32.26 5.11 5.28
CA GLY A 469 -33.07 4.76 6.44
C GLY A 469 -34.47 5.38 6.39
N THR A 470 -35.43 4.74 7.06
CA THR A 470 -36.75 5.35 7.34
C THR A 470 -36.61 6.30 8.53
N LEU A 471 -36.77 7.59 8.29
CA LEU A 471 -36.58 8.66 9.27
C LEU A 471 -37.90 9.03 9.96
N ALA A 472 -37.83 9.34 11.26
CA ALA A 472 -38.98 9.77 12.06
C ALA A 472 -38.60 10.81 13.13
N GLY A 473 -39.57 11.52 13.68
CA GLY A 473 -39.36 12.46 14.80
C GLY A 473 -38.57 13.71 14.44
N GLY A 474 -38.61 14.17 13.18
CA GLY A 474 -37.87 15.34 12.72
C GLY A 474 -36.44 15.07 12.20
N ALA A 475 -36.06 13.79 12.07
CA ALA A 475 -34.80 13.42 11.40
C ALA A 475 -34.84 13.82 9.92
N THR A 476 -33.74 14.34 9.39
CA THR A 476 -33.65 14.84 7.99
C THR A 476 -32.34 14.42 7.34
N VAL A 477 -32.38 14.22 6.01
CA VAL A 477 -31.19 14.09 5.19
C VAL A 477 -30.62 15.46 4.91
N VAL A 478 -29.30 15.60 5.05
CA VAL A 478 -28.56 16.84 4.77
C VAL A 478 -27.48 16.54 3.73
N THR A 479 -27.48 17.30 2.63
CA THR A 479 -26.40 17.31 1.64
C THR A 479 -25.59 18.59 1.83
N PRO A 480 -24.39 18.53 2.44
CA PRO A 480 -23.59 19.72 2.67
C PRO A 480 -22.99 20.24 1.35
N PRO A 481 -22.55 21.52 1.29
CA PRO A 481 -21.86 22.06 0.11
C PRO A 481 -20.58 21.32 -0.25
N SER A 482 -19.92 20.69 0.72
CA SER A 482 -18.78 19.81 0.55
C SER A 482 -18.97 18.56 1.40
N ALA A 483 -18.75 17.40 0.79
CA ALA A 483 -18.70 16.14 1.54
C ALA A 483 -17.45 16.02 2.41
N TRP A 484 -16.36 16.71 2.04
CA TRP A 484 -15.09 16.73 2.77
C TRP A 484 -15.21 17.53 4.07
N THR A 485 -14.82 16.91 5.18
CA THR A 485 -14.90 17.49 6.53
C THR A 485 -13.59 18.15 6.99
N GLY A 486 -12.54 18.14 6.18
CA GLY A 486 -11.19 18.61 6.54
C GLY A 486 -10.24 17.48 6.92
N GLU A 487 -10.74 16.32 7.28
CA GLU A 487 -9.95 15.13 7.63
C GLU A 487 -10.64 13.81 7.29
N SER A 488 -11.89 13.87 6.85
CA SER A 488 -12.72 12.74 6.45
C SER A 488 -13.73 13.17 5.39
N GLN A 489 -14.58 12.25 4.96
CA GLN A 489 -15.61 12.54 3.96
C GLN A 489 -16.90 11.80 4.27
N TYR A 490 -18.04 12.51 4.17
CA TYR A 490 -19.36 11.88 4.22
C TYR A 490 -19.53 10.92 3.04
N SER A 491 -19.92 9.68 3.35
CA SER A 491 -20.21 8.66 2.37
C SER A 491 -21.37 9.09 1.48
N ASN A 492 -21.30 8.82 0.19
CA ASN A 492 -22.31 9.24 -0.77
C ASN A 492 -22.66 10.75 -0.77
N GLY A 493 -21.87 11.59 -0.10
CA GLY A 493 -21.98 13.05 -0.08
C GLY A 493 -23.08 13.62 0.81
N SER A 494 -23.76 12.80 1.62
CA SER A 494 -24.87 13.22 2.48
C SER A 494 -24.77 12.58 3.86
N TYR A 495 -25.52 13.08 4.82
CA TYR A 495 -25.66 12.49 6.16
C TYR A 495 -27.08 12.68 6.70
N VAL A 496 -27.41 12.00 7.77
CA VAL A 496 -28.68 12.18 8.48
C VAL A 496 -28.44 12.98 9.76
N GLN A 497 -29.18 14.07 9.92
CA GLN A 497 -29.31 14.79 11.18
C GLN A 497 -30.41 14.16 12.01
N LEU A 498 -30.09 13.80 13.25
CA LEU A 498 -31.01 13.21 14.21
C LEU A 498 -31.22 14.17 15.40
N PRO A 499 -32.24 15.03 15.39
CA PRO A 499 -32.61 15.83 16.56
C PRO A 499 -33.02 14.95 17.76
N THR A 500 -32.99 15.51 18.95
CA THR A 500 -33.45 14.83 20.17
C THR A 500 -34.87 14.27 20.00
N GLY A 501 -35.08 12.98 20.29
CA GLY A 501 -36.35 12.27 20.15
C GLY A 501 -36.58 11.69 18.76
N SER A 502 -35.73 11.97 17.80
CA SER A 502 -35.83 11.42 16.44
C SER A 502 -35.26 10.01 16.34
N SER A 503 -35.54 9.35 15.22
CA SER A 503 -35.00 8.02 14.94
C SER A 503 -34.75 7.78 13.45
N ALA A 504 -33.82 6.88 13.16
CA ALA A 504 -33.57 6.28 11.86
C ALA A 504 -33.67 4.76 11.96
N ARG A 505 -34.44 4.15 11.07
CA ARG A 505 -34.60 2.68 10.98
C ARG A 505 -34.04 2.20 9.67
N PHE A 506 -33.16 1.22 9.75
CA PHE A 506 -32.50 0.58 8.59
C PHE A 506 -33.08 -0.81 8.39
N ARG A 507 -33.37 -1.15 7.14
CA ARG A 507 -33.67 -2.52 6.74
C ARG A 507 -32.37 -3.18 6.29
N LEU A 508 -32.02 -4.30 6.91
CA LEU A 508 -30.79 -5.02 6.66
C LEU A 508 -31.07 -6.32 5.88
N PRO A 509 -30.13 -6.81 5.06
CA PRO A 509 -30.22 -8.15 4.50
C PRO A 509 -30.15 -9.20 5.61
N ALA A 510 -30.89 -10.30 5.45
CA ALA A 510 -30.78 -11.43 6.38
C ALA A 510 -29.37 -12.04 6.30
N VAL A 511 -28.77 -12.29 7.46
CA VAL A 511 -27.42 -12.85 7.57
C VAL A 511 -27.44 -14.17 8.33
N ASN A 512 -26.48 -15.03 7.99
CA ASN A 512 -26.36 -16.38 8.55
C ASN A 512 -25.34 -16.48 9.72
N GLN A 513 -24.77 -15.37 10.14
CA GLN A 513 -23.86 -15.25 11.28
C GLN A 513 -24.03 -13.90 11.98
N PRO A 514 -23.64 -13.78 13.26
CA PRO A 514 -23.66 -12.50 13.95
C PRO A 514 -22.69 -11.49 13.31
N GLN A 515 -23.01 -10.20 13.48
CA GLN A 515 -22.20 -9.09 12.93
C GLN A 515 -21.89 -8.05 14.01
N LEU A 516 -20.71 -7.43 13.93
CA LEU A 516 -20.45 -6.17 14.60
C LEU A 516 -21.23 -5.06 13.89
N VAL A 517 -21.67 -4.10 14.68
CA VAL A 517 -22.35 -2.90 14.18
C VAL A 517 -21.48 -1.70 14.50
N LEU A 518 -21.08 -0.96 13.49
CA LEU A 518 -20.22 0.22 13.60
C LEU A 518 -20.92 1.41 12.95
N PRO A 519 -21.75 2.18 13.69
CA PRO A 519 -22.24 3.46 13.20
C PRO A 519 -21.09 4.41 12.90
N ILE A 520 -21.11 5.06 11.74
CA ILE A 520 -20.21 6.15 11.36
C ILE A 520 -20.90 7.46 11.75
N VAL A 521 -20.36 8.13 12.73
CA VAL A 521 -20.97 9.31 13.36
C VAL A 521 -19.98 10.47 13.44
N ASP A 522 -20.49 11.69 13.32
CA ASP A 522 -19.72 12.90 13.59
C ASP A 522 -19.65 13.14 15.11
N LEU A 523 -18.48 12.92 15.68
CA LEU A 523 -18.18 13.11 17.10
C LEU A 523 -17.68 14.53 17.33
N ARG A 524 -18.33 15.30 18.23
CA ARG A 524 -17.95 16.70 18.53
C ARG A 524 -17.66 16.89 19.99
N PRO A 525 -16.53 17.50 20.35
CA PRO A 525 -16.18 17.75 21.76
C PRO A 525 -17.33 18.42 22.51
N GLY A 526 -17.72 17.85 23.65
CA GLY A 526 -18.77 18.40 24.50
C GLY A 526 -20.22 18.23 24.01
N SER A 527 -20.45 17.53 22.90
CA SER A 527 -21.82 17.22 22.45
C SER A 527 -22.56 16.39 23.51
N PRO A 528 -23.77 16.78 23.95
CA PRO A 528 -24.60 15.99 24.86
C PRO A 528 -25.37 14.87 24.15
N ALA A 529 -25.30 14.79 22.83
CA ALA A 529 -26.06 13.85 22.03
C ALA A 529 -25.66 12.40 22.34
N VAL A 530 -26.67 11.55 22.45
CA VAL A 530 -26.52 10.10 22.60
C VAL A 530 -27.43 9.39 21.61
N THR A 531 -26.91 8.47 20.82
CA THR A 531 -27.72 7.55 20.02
C THR A 531 -27.78 6.17 20.66
N ARG A 532 -28.99 5.62 20.80
CA ARG A 532 -29.26 4.25 21.23
C ARG A 532 -29.54 3.37 20.03
N TRP A 533 -28.92 2.20 20.02
CA TRP A 533 -29.00 1.28 18.90
C TRP A 533 -29.64 -0.04 19.33
N SER A 534 -30.67 -0.47 18.61
CA SER A 534 -31.37 -1.72 18.90
C SER A 534 -31.79 -2.44 17.61
N SER A 535 -32.04 -3.75 17.72
CA SER A 535 -32.60 -4.60 16.69
C SER A 535 -33.63 -5.53 17.30
N ALA A 536 -34.86 -5.63 16.76
CA ALA A 536 -35.95 -6.44 17.28
C ALA A 536 -36.12 -6.30 18.83
N ASN A 537 -36.06 -5.07 19.34
CA ASN A 537 -36.10 -4.69 20.76
C ASN A 537 -34.88 -5.14 21.61
N GLN A 538 -33.89 -5.78 21.04
CA GLN A 538 -32.62 -6.07 21.72
C GLN A 538 -31.71 -4.85 21.64
N MET A 539 -31.21 -4.36 22.78
CA MET A 539 -30.21 -3.30 22.85
C MET A 539 -28.86 -3.83 22.34
N LEU A 540 -28.25 -3.10 21.38
CA LEU A 540 -26.92 -3.38 20.86
C LEU A 540 -25.85 -2.45 21.44
N GLY A 541 -26.22 -1.25 21.89
CA GLY A 541 -25.30 -0.32 22.52
C GLY A 541 -25.73 1.14 22.39
N THR A 542 -24.87 2.02 22.86
CA THR A 542 -25.06 3.48 22.77
C THR A 542 -23.80 4.14 22.26
N VAL A 543 -23.97 5.22 21.49
CA VAL A 543 -22.87 6.11 21.09
C VAL A 543 -23.07 7.45 21.80
N GLN A 544 -22.05 7.91 22.49
CA GLN A 544 -21.98 9.25 23.08
C GLN A 544 -21.20 10.15 22.13
N HIS A 545 -21.89 11.07 21.45
CA HIS A 545 -21.30 11.91 20.40
C HIS A 545 -20.29 12.93 20.91
N GLY A 546 -20.24 13.19 22.21
CA GLY A 546 -19.25 14.06 22.85
C GLY A 546 -17.97 13.36 23.31
N ARG A 547 -17.86 12.04 23.09
CA ARG A 547 -16.66 11.27 23.48
C ARG A 547 -15.53 11.40 22.44
N ILE A 548 -15.10 12.62 22.23
CA ILE A 548 -13.94 12.97 21.40
C ILE A 548 -13.19 14.11 22.08
N GLY A 549 -11.89 14.20 21.88
CA GLY A 549 -11.07 15.27 22.43
C GLY A 549 -10.99 16.48 21.49
N PRO A 550 -10.09 17.44 21.81
CA PRO A 550 -9.86 18.63 20.99
C PRO A 550 -9.53 18.29 19.54
N GLN A 551 -10.10 19.05 18.62
CA GLN A 551 -10.06 18.85 17.18
C GLN A 551 -8.65 18.81 16.58
N GLY A 552 -7.73 19.58 16.99
CA GLY A 552 -6.41 19.73 16.36
C GLY A 552 -6.41 20.81 15.28
N THR A 553 -5.72 20.55 14.17
CA THR A 553 -5.51 21.52 13.08
C THR A 553 -6.58 21.46 11.99
N SER A 554 -7.47 20.48 12.01
CA SER A 554 -8.57 20.38 11.04
C SER A 554 -9.48 21.61 11.13
N PRO A 555 -9.88 22.22 9.99
CA PRO A 555 -10.78 23.37 9.98
C PRO A 555 -12.24 23.02 10.33
N ALA A 556 -12.61 21.73 10.21
CA ALA A 556 -13.96 21.27 10.48
C ALA A 556 -14.11 20.83 11.94
N PRO A 557 -15.20 21.20 12.64
CA PRO A 557 -15.44 20.74 14.00
C PRO A 557 -15.98 19.32 14.00
N GLY A 558 -15.32 18.40 14.70
CA GLY A 558 -15.75 17.03 14.86
C GLY A 558 -14.92 16.01 14.09
N ALA A 559 -15.01 14.76 14.51
CA ALA A 559 -14.37 13.63 13.87
C ALA A 559 -15.43 12.64 13.38
N LEU A 560 -15.43 12.38 12.08
CA LEU A 560 -16.31 11.38 11.46
C LEU A 560 -15.67 10.00 11.61
N LEU A 561 -16.16 9.18 12.56
CA LEU A 561 -15.55 7.92 12.94
C LEU A 561 -16.58 6.78 13.07
N PRO A 562 -16.18 5.53 12.73
CA PRO A 562 -16.97 4.35 13.07
C PRO A 562 -16.77 4.00 14.54
N VAL A 563 -17.89 3.81 15.26
CA VAL A 563 -17.90 3.42 16.66
C VAL A 563 -18.45 2.02 16.79
N THR A 564 -17.64 1.06 17.23
CA THR A 564 -18.11 -0.32 17.45
C THR A 564 -19.06 -0.38 18.64
N LEU A 565 -20.28 -0.88 18.43
CA LEU A 565 -21.22 -1.15 19.52
C LEU A 565 -20.78 -2.36 20.33
N ASP A 566 -21.16 -2.39 21.63
CA ASP A 566 -20.82 -3.49 22.55
C ASP A 566 -21.48 -4.81 22.17
N GLY A 567 -22.76 -4.74 21.73
CA GLY A 567 -23.56 -5.88 21.30
C GLY A 567 -23.36 -6.20 19.82
N GLU A 568 -23.55 -7.46 19.48
CA GLU A 568 -23.51 -7.96 18.12
C GLU A 568 -24.94 -8.09 17.56
N LEU A 569 -25.13 -7.79 16.28
CA LEU A 569 -26.39 -8.03 15.57
C LEU A 569 -26.58 -9.55 15.43
N PRO A 570 -27.67 -10.15 15.99
CA PRO A 570 -27.84 -11.59 15.94
C PRO A 570 -28.24 -12.11 14.55
N VAL A 571 -28.08 -13.41 14.33
CA VAL A 571 -28.52 -14.10 13.13
C VAL A 571 -30.01 -13.90 12.89
N GLY A 572 -30.40 -13.62 11.65
CA GLY A 572 -31.80 -13.45 11.23
C GLY A 572 -32.41 -12.09 11.56
N HIS A 573 -31.72 -11.22 12.26
CA HIS A 573 -32.18 -9.85 12.46
C HIS A 573 -32.03 -9.04 11.17
N THR A 574 -33.09 -8.36 10.74
CA THR A 574 -33.18 -7.62 9.49
C THR A 574 -33.53 -6.15 9.66
N ASP A 575 -33.55 -5.67 10.89
CA ASP A 575 -33.77 -4.27 11.21
C ASP A 575 -32.72 -3.75 12.19
N LEU A 576 -32.41 -2.47 12.09
CA LEU A 576 -31.57 -1.74 13.02
C LEU A 576 -32.19 -0.36 13.26
N VAL A 577 -32.29 0.06 14.50
CA VAL A 577 -32.90 1.34 14.87
C VAL A 577 -31.90 2.15 15.69
N ALA A 578 -31.68 3.39 15.26
CA ALA A 578 -31.01 4.44 16.00
C ALA A 578 -32.03 5.42 16.56
N THR A 579 -31.97 5.76 17.85
CA THR A 579 -32.80 6.77 18.49
C THR A 579 -31.91 7.79 19.18
N ALA A 580 -32.12 9.09 18.87
CA ALA A 580 -31.33 10.18 19.42
C ALA A 580 -31.96 10.78 20.69
N SER A 581 -31.11 11.21 21.62
CA SER A 581 -31.49 11.90 22.85
C SER A 581 -30.38 12.85 23.30
N GLY A 582 -30.70 13.80 24.18
CA GLY A 582 -29.75 14.70 24.82
C GLY A 582 -29.21 15.84 23.94
N GLY A 583 -29.35 15.76 22.63
CA GLY A 583 -28.86 16.73 21.65
C GLY A 583 -28.99 16.19 20.23
N ASP A 584 -28.57 16.99 19.26
CA ASP A 584 -28.58 16.63 17.85
C ASP A 584 -27.36 15.74 17.52
N ALA A 585 -27.62 14.60 16.89
CA ALA A 585 -26.61 13.67 16.43
C ALA A 585 -26.49 13.71 14.89
N VAL A 586 -25.30 13.42 14.37
CA VAL A 586 -25.05 13.28 12.93
C VAL A 586 -24.62 11.84 12.67
N LEU A 587 -25.29 11.21 11.71
CA LEU A 587 -25.06 9.83 11.27
C LEU A 587 -24.79 9.81 9.77
N ASP A 588 -23.62 9.28 9.37
CA ASP A 588 -23.22 9.14 7.97
C ASP A 588 -23.67 7.80 7.38
N ALA A 589 -23.29 6.72 8.03
CA ALA A 589 -23.59 5.36 7.58
C ALA A 589 -23.50 4.37 8.75
N VAL A 590 -23.79 3.10 8.47
CA VAL A 590 -23.56 1.99 9.39
C VAL A 590 -22.74 0.92 8.68
N VAL A 591 -21.58 0.56 9.23
CA VAL A 591 -20.81 -0.59 8.77
C VAL A 591 -21.22 -1.82 9.58
N LEU A 592 -21.53 -2.90 8.87
CA LEU A 592 -21.81 -4.22 9.40
C LEU A 592 -20.63 -5.12 9.08
N GLU A 593 -19.97 -5.65 10.12
CA GLU A 593 -18.79 -6.51 9.97
C GLU A 593 -19.12 -7.93 10.44
N PRO A 594 -19.09 -8.96 9.56
CA PRO A 594 -19.35 -10.34 9.97
C PRO A 594 -18.27 -10.83 10.93
N LEU A 595 -18.66 -11.66 11.92
CA LEU A 595 -17.68 -12.22 12.87
C LEU A 595 -16.63 -13.10 12.20
N VAL A 596 -16.98 -13.77 11.08
CA VAL A 596 -16.02 -14.44 10.22
C VAL A 596 -16.19 -13.95 8.79
N SER A 597 -15.21 -13.21 8.29
CA SER A 597 -15.14 -12.75 6.90
C SER A 597 -14.47 -13.81 6.03
N ARG A 598 -14.84 -13.85 4.73
CA ARG A 598 -14.32 -14.84 3.78
C ARG A 598 -14.00 -14.21 2.43
N TYR A 599 -12.89 -14.67 1.85
CA TYR A 599 -12.47 -14.32 0.50
C TYR A 599 -12.01 -15.57 -0.23
N VAL A 600 -12.59 -15.86 -1.39
CA VAL A 600 -12.32 -17.08 -2.17
C VAL A 600 -11.84 -16.72 -3.56
N ILE A 601 -10.67 -17.25 -3.90
CA ILE A 601 -10.11 -17.24 -5.26
C ILE A 601 -10.20 -18.67 -5.80
N ASP A 602 -10.73 -18.83 -7.01
CA ASP A 602 -10.83 -20.12 -7.67
C ASP A 602 -10.46 -20.03 -9.15
N GLY A 603 -9.79 -21.05 -9.66
CA GLY A 603 -9.41 -21.16 -11.06
C GLY A 603 -8.27 -22.14 -11.29
N ALA A 604 -8.14 -22.59 -12.55
CA ALA A 604 -7.11 -23.55 -12.99
C ALA A 604 -7.02 -24.83 -12.14
N GLY A 605 -8.13 -25.27 -11.52
CA GLY A 605 -8.19 -26.44 -10.65
C GLY A 605 -7.68 -26.21 -9.22
N HIS A 606 -7.50 -24.96 -8.83
CA HIS A 606 -7.08 -24.56 -7.49
C HIS A 606 -8.13 -23.69 -6.81
N THR A 607 -8.31 -23.86 -5.51
CA THR A 607 -9.12 -22.98 -4.65
C THR A 607 -8.25 -22.47 -3.51
N THR A 608 -8.25 -21.16 -3.29
CA THR A 608 -7.65 -20.52 -2.12
C THR A 608 -8.74 -19.77 -1.35
N VAL A 609 -8.89 -20.09 -0.05
CA VAL A 609 -9.85 -19.44 0.83
C VAL A 609 -9.08 -18.72 1.94
N LEU A 610 -9.32 -17.43 2.10
CA LEU A 610 -8.91 -16.65 3.26
C LEU A 610 -10.12 -16.47 4.19
N LEU A 611 -9.97 -16.84 5.45
CA LEU A 611 -10.92 -16.57 6.53
C LEU A 611 -10.28 -15.61 7.52
N ARG A 612 -11.02 -14.61 7.99
CA ARG A 612 -10.60 -13.67 9.04
C ARG A 612 -11.64 -13.62 10.14
N SER A 613 -11.24 -13.53 11.40
CA SER A 613 -12.16 -13.50 12.53
C SER A 613 -12.15 -12.17 13.28
N ALA A 614 -13.34 -11.61 13.52
CA ALA A 614 -13.62 -10.56 14.49
C ALA A 614 -14.29 -11.13 15.77
N ALA A 615 -14.45 -12.44 15.88
CA ALA A 615 -15.05 -13.08 17.03
C ALA A 615 -14.12 -13.04 18.26
N ARG A 616 -14.70 -13.08 19.47
CA ARG A 616 -13.95 -13.15 20.74
C ARG A 616 -13.48 -14.56 21.10
N THR A 617 -14.02 -15.57 20.42
CA THR A 617 -13.69 -17.00 20.58
C THR A 617 -13.36 -17.63 19.24
N ALA A 618 -12.63 -18.75 19.27
CA ALA A 618 -12.33 -19.51 18.06
C ALA A 618 -13.62 -19.97 17.37
N GLN A 619 -13.67 -19.78 16.06
CA GLN A 619 -14.81 -20.15 15.22
C GLN A 619 -14.45 -21.37 14.36
N THR A 620 -15.42 -22.24 14.12
CA THR A 620 -15.28 -23.33 13.15
C THR A 620 -16.20 -23.06 11.99
N VAL A 621 -15.62 -22.96 10.80
CA VAL A 621 -16.33 -22.67 9.55
C VAL A 621 -16.14 -23.82 8.57
N THR A 622 -17.19 -24.13 7.84
CA THR A 622 -17.12 -25.07 6.71
C THR A 622 -16.99 -24.27 5.42
N VAL A 623 -15.98 -24.59 4.61
CA VAL A 623 -15.73 -23.95 3.33
C VAL A 623 -15.75 -24.97 2.21
N ALA A 624 -16.34 -24.61 1.07
CA ALA A 624 -16.25 -25.39 -0.15
C ALA A 624 -14.88 -25.16 -0.81
N VAL A 625 -14.27 -26.24 -1.28
CA VAL A 625 -13.01 -26.18 -2.04
C VAL A 625 -13.12 -27.09 -3.25
N ALA A 626 -12.90 -26.54 -4.43
CA ALA A 626 -12.88 -27.27 -5.69
C ALA A 626 -11.49 -27.92 -5.92
N GLY A 627 -11.41 -28.85 -6.87
CA GLY A 627 -10.18 -29.52 -7.26
C GLY A 627 -10.03 -30.92 -6.70
N SER A 628 -8.93 -31.58 -7.07
CA SER A 628 -8.56 -32.95 -6.64
C SER A 628 -7.47 -32.91 -5.57
N GLY A 629 -7.37 -33.94 -4.75
CA GLY A 629 -6.37 -34.04 -3.68
C GLY A 629 -6.86 -33.54 -2.32
N SER A 630 -5.93 -33.39 -1.40
CA SER A 630 -6.20 -32.89 -0.05
C SER A 630 -5.98 -31.38 0.02
N ALA A 631 -6.88 -30.66 0.68
CA ALA A 631 -6.70 -29.25 1.00
C ALA A 631 -5.75 -29.10 2.20
N VAL A 632 -4.86 -28.12 2.14
CA VAL A 632 -4.02 -27.68 3.27
C VAL A 632 -4.76 -26.58 4.02
N VAL A 633 -4.85 -26.71 5.34
CA VAL A 633 -5.48 -25.71 6.24
C VAL A 633 -4.40 -25.18 7.18
N GLU A 634 -4.14 -23.90 7.10
CA GLU A 634 -3.14 -23.20 7.94
C GLU A 634 -3.85 -22.10 8.74
N THR A 635 -3.78 -22.19 10.07
CA THR A 635 -4.42 -21.26 11.00
C THR A 635 -3.36 -20.42 11.72
N TYR A 636 -3.55 -19.12 11.69
CA TYR A 636 -2.66 -18.11 12.25
C TYR A 636 -3.38 -17.28 13.30
N ASP A 637 -2.65 -16.85 14.33
CA ASP A 637 -3.15 -15.90 15.33
C ASP A 637 -3.12 -14.45 14.83
N ASP A 638 -3.50 -13.52 15.70
CA ASP A 638 -3.53 -12.06 15.43
C ASP A 638 -2.13 -11.40 15.30
N THR A 639 -1.08 -12.20 15.45
CA THR A 639 0.32 -11.80 15.18
C THR A 639 0.89 -12.47 13.94
N GLY A 640 0.14 -13.33 13.26
CA GLY A 640 0.57 -14.09 12.10
C GLY A 640 1.44 -15.32 12.41
N VAL A 641 1.47 -15.77 13.69
CA VAL A 641 2.12 -17.03 14.06
C VAL A 641 1.24 -18.20 13.67
N GLN A 642 1.81 -19.18 12.99
CA GLN A 642 1.10 -20.40 12.60
C GLN A 642 0.83 -21.28 13.84
N CYS A 643 -0.44 -21.36 14.26
CA CYS A 643 -0.85 -22.15 15.42
C CYS A 643 -1.26 -23.57 15.03
N ARG A 644 -1.75 -23.79 13.81
CA ARG A 644 -2.19 -25.10 13.33
C ARG A 644 -1.89 -25.26 11.83
N ARG A 645 -1.53 -26.48 11.45
CA ARG A 645 -1.49 -26.93 10.06
C ARG A 645 -2.04 -28.33 9.96
N GLY A 646 -2.86 -28.58 8.95
CA GLY A 646 -3.44 -29.89 8.71
C GLY A 646 -3.87 -30.07 7.26
N THR A 647 -4.26 -31.28 6.92
CA THR A 647 -4.82 -31.62 5.61
C THR A 647 -6.24 -32.14 5.77
N ALA A 648 -7.11 -31.83 4.82
CA ALA A 648 -8.49 -32.29 4.78
C ALA A 648 -8.85 -32.82 3.40
N SER A 649 -9.62 -33.91 3.35
CA SER A 649 -10.14 -34.51 2.12
C SER A 649 -11.60 -34.10 1.90
N GLY A 650 -12.09 -34.24 0.65
CA GLY A 650 -13.47 -33.93 0.30
C GLY A 650 -13.68 -32.48 -0.14
N SER A 651 -14.79 -32.20 -0.83
CA SER A 651 -15.13 -30.87 -1.37
C SER A 651 -15.54 -29.84 -0.33
N SER A 652 -15.67 -30.27 0.94
CA SER A 652 -16.08 -29.43 2.08
C SER A 652 -15.08 -29.62 3.21
N VAL A 653 -14.44 -28.53 3.62
CA VAL A 653 -13.36 -28.52 4.61
C VAL A 653 -13.78 -27.72 5.85
N ARG A 654 -13.59 -28.31 7.03
CA ARG A 654 -13.77 -27.61 8.31
C ARG A 654 -12.46 -26.88 8.67
N ALA A 655 -12.53 -25.57 8.81
CA ALA A 655 -11.42 -24.72 9.21
C ALA A 655 -11.72 -24.02 10.54
N VAL A 656 -10.71 -23.93 11.40
CA VAL A 656 -10.77 -23.16 12.64
C VAL A 656 -10.13 -21.80 12.40
N VAL A 657 -10.80 -20.71 12.81
CA VAL A 657 -10.26 -19.34 12.78
C VAL A 657 -10.14 -18.84 14.21
N LEU A 658 -8.96 -18.40 14.60
CA LEU A 658 -8.69 -17.90 15.94
C LEU A 658 -9.20 -16.45 16.13
N PRO A 659 -9.47 -16.01 17.37
CA PRO A 659 -9.87 -14.62 17.64
C PRO A 659 -8.85 -13.63 17.07
N GLY A 660 -9.29 -12.67 16.30
CA GLY A 660 -8.44 -11.66 15.66
C GLY A 660 -7.49 -12.17 14.57
N GLY A 661 -7.38 -13.50 14.43
CA GLY A 661 -6.47 -14.15 13.49
C GLY A 661 -7.10 -14.46 12.11
N PHE A 662 -6.37 -15.20 11.32
CA PHE A 662 -6.81 -15.63 9.99
C PHE A 662 -6.46 -17.10 9.71
N THR A 663 -7.13 -17.68 8.72
CA THR A 663 -6.87 -19.06 8.25
C THR A 663 -6.84 -19.06 6.74
N VAL A 664 -5.86 -19.74 6.15
CA VAL A 664 -5.76 -19.97 4.72
C VAL A 664 -6.04 -21.44 4.44
N VAL A 665 -6.93 -21.72 3.49
CA VAL A 665 -7.22 -23.05 2.98
C VAL A 665 -6.84 -23.09 1.50
N GLU A 666 -5.98 -24.00 1.12
CA GLU A 666 -5.49 -24.14 -0.26
C GLU A 666 -5.69 -25.56 -0.77
N ARG A 667 -6.20 -25.68 -2.02
CA ARG A 667 -6.26 -26.93 -2.76
C ARG A 667 -5.73 -26.74 -4.17
#